data_05bb6f1a7b1a214403878e25019d14d1
#
_entry.id   05bb6f1a7b1a214403878e25019d14d1
#
_cell.length_a   1.000
_cell.length_b   1.000
_cell.length_c   1.000
_cell.angle_alpha   90.00
_cell.angle_beta   90.00
_cell.angle_gamma   90.00
#
_symmetry.space_group_name_H-M   'P 1'
#
loop_
_entity.id
_entity.type
_entity.pdbx_description
1 polymer ?
#
loop_
_entity_poly.entity_id
_entity_poly.type
_entity_poly.pdbx_seq_one_letter_code
_entity_poly.pdbx_strand_id
1 'polypeptide(L)'
;MKRLFLCENGAAAQKIADFFGENKATGTYFSNEHDIFYPCPGHLLRLDKPVEINTKYKIFNRKYLPIIPDRWLHRPLSKPELKEELTKIHELLKEADEIVIAGSPSDDFHGRCNNIINYYNIAKPLRTIYLTGYDVYSLNALNAEPQLPFRAEAYLAKERLDWLFGVNASCSLSLSAGKPISISRLKMPILNMVYKRNAEIKNHNAVTEYTLTVYFWQHKGLPIPALWITDKPVTDITVVRNIKNKVSDAKAKVESINDITIENPAPQPFTMAELMMYAAHKLKIPLQRIEKTIWDLYYNGYISIYSNPTILKTKYLKNILENLMVAGDDNILRLAKKALLSWAGDSDKNISGIIPTMQRVDFVELKQDQAIILKMLSRRFLLGFYASNKYIERTINISCAGELFEYKQIQTIQQGWKLNNIGNDTIFKEVLPEEELLPKGPLSIQEKVKAAPRAYTLATLYSALCNANLLAENRKLHYYNFGIGTDYNRLTIINDLIHDGYLKFKNNTLSLADSLNDIWPYLPEELLNTDYTVYCEYTLEQVRKGEITANEYIKQRVPYIKKLATQQLKPGYQIQHKLCPVCSKGYLVLKSSKQDKFWGCTNFPECKASFANINSEPFIMACPECKTGYLKKRSKINEVFWCCSNYPACTYMASKLPNKKEE
;
A
#
# COMPACT_ATOMS: atom_id res chain seq x y z
N MET A 1 38.01 17.53 11.46
CA MET A 1 36.74 17.70 10.73
C MET A 1 35.77 16.68 11.30
N LYS A 2 34.66 17.13 11.89
CA LYS A 2 33.69 16.30 12.56
C LYS A 2 32.47 16.09 11.66
N ARG A 3 32.13 14.84 11.33
CA ARG A 3 30.99 14.52 10.47
C ARG A 3 29.80 14.02 11.31
N LEU A 4 28.60 14.47 10.97
CA LEU A 4 27.35 13.96 11.53
C LEU A 4 26.64 13.09 10.49
N PHE A 5 26.58 11.80 10.75
CA PHE A 5 25.78 10.86 9.97
C PHE A 5 24.36 10.80 10.53
N LEU A 6 23.39 11.23 9.76
CA LEU A 6 21.98 11.00 10.05
C LEU A 6 21.60 9.65 9.45
N CYS A 7 21.31 8.68 10.30
CA CYS A 7 21.02 7.29 9.95
C CYS A 7 19.53 6.98 10.11
N GLU A 8 19.03 5.98 9.42
CA GLU A 8 17.59 5.69 9.35
C GLU A 8 16.99 5.22 10.68
N ASN A 9 17.76 4.44 11.44
CA ASN A 9 17.43 3.94 12.78
C ASN A 9 18.69 3.50 13.53
N GLY A 10 18.53 2.99 14.77
CA GLY A 10 19.65 2.56 15.61
C GLY A 10 20.46 1.40 15.01
N ALA A 11 19.82 0.44 14.35
CA ALA A 11 20.53 -0.68 13.70
C ALA A 11 21.37 -0.20 12.51
N ALA A 12 20.83 0.73 11.71
CA ALA A 12 21.56 1.37 10.62
C ALA A 12 22.75 2.20 11.14
N ALA A 13 22.54 2.98 12.21
CA ALA A 13 23.58 3.77 12.85
C ALA A 13 24.73 2.88 13.35
N GLN A 14 24.40 1.75 14.01
CA GLN A 14 25.39 0.76 14.45
C GLN A 14 26.22 0.20 13.28
N LYS A 15 25.55 -0.26 12.22
CA LYS A 15 26.22 -0.86 11.06
C LYS A 15 27.13 0.12 10.33
N ILE A 16 26.70 1.39 10.19
CA ILE A 16 27.52 2.44 9.60
C ILE A 16 28.71 2.77 10.53
N ALA A 17 28.46 2.86 11.83
CA ALA A 17 29.52 3.08 12.81
C ALA A 17 30.58 1.97 12.77
N ASP A 18 30.15 0.70 12.79
CA ASP A 18 31.04 -0.47 12.73
C ASP A 18 31.90 -0.47 11.45
N PHE A 19 31.38 0.06 10.34
CA PHE A 19 32.12 0.19 9.07
C PHE A 19 33.29 1.18 9.17
N PHE A 20 33.16 2.23 9.99
CA PHE A 20 34.21 3.22 10.23
C PHE A 20 35.17 2.85 11.37
N GLY A 21 35.01 1.70 12.02
CA GLY A 21 35.92 1.17 13.04
C GLY A 21 35.40 1.25 14.47
N GLU A 22 36.30 1.43 15.45
CA GLU A 22 35.93 1.46 16.86
C GLU A 22 35.08 2.69 17.21
N ASN A 23 33.95 2.44 17.87
CA ASN A 23 32.97 3.48 18.24
C ASN A 23 32.52 3.28 19.69
N LYS A 24 32.18 4.41 20.33
CA LYS A 24 31.58 4.44 21.66
C LYS A 24 30.08 4.67 21.54
N ALA A 25 29.29 3.85 22.22
CA ALA A 25 27.86 4.09 22.38
C ALA A 25 27.64 5.25 23.38
N THR A 26 26.97 6.32 22.94
CA THR A 26 26.67 7.49 23.77
C THR A 26 25.15 7.63 23.88
N GLY A 27 24.54 6.85 24.77
CA GLY A 27 23.10 6.82 24.94
C GLY A 27 22.39 6.32 23.69
N THR A 28 21.84 7.23 22.86
CA THR A 28 21.01 6.89 21.69
C THR A 28 21.79 6.88 20.35
N TYR A 29 23.07 7.24 20.34
CA TYR A 29 23.89 7.33 19.14
C TYR A 29 25.30 6.73 19.35
N PHE A 30 26.06 6.58 18.27
CA PHE A 30 27.43 6.11 18.28
C PHE A 30 28.37 7.23 17.88
N SER A 31 29.57 7.25 18.42
CA SER A 31 30.56 8.26 18.03
C SER A 31 32.00 7.72 18.15
N ASN A 32 32.89 8.28 17.36
CA ASN A 32 34.34 8.14 17.46
C ASN A 32 35.00 9.54 17.47
N GLU A 33 36.29 9.62 17.26
CA GLU A 33 37.04 10.87 17.28
C GLU A 33 36.56 11.87 16.21
N HIS A 34 36.10 11.36 15.04
CA HIS A 34 35.79 12.19 13.87
C HIS A 34 34.32 12.17 13.49
N ASP A 35 33.54 11.18 13.93
CA ASP A 35 32.20 10.90 13.41
C ASP A 35 31.18 10.72 14.51
N ILE A 36 29.96 11.20 14.27
CA ILE A 36 28.78 10.96 15.07
C ILE A 36 27.74 10.24 14.19
N PHE A 37 27.21 9.10 14.63
CA PHE A 37 26.21 8.30 13.91
C PHE A 37 24.89 8.36 14.68
N TYR A 38 24.00 9.23 14.23
CA TYR A 38 22.76 9.56 14.92
C TYR A 38 21.56 8.91 14.24
N PRO A 39 20.79 8.05 14.92
CA PRO A 39 19.55 7.50 14.37
C PRO A 39 18.51 8.61 14.30
N CYS A 40 18.23 9.11 13.09
CA CYS A 40 17.25 10.17 12.90
C CYS A 40 15.85 9.63 13.21
N PRO A 41 15.11 10.23 14.16
CA PRO A 41 13.81 9.73 14.57
C PRO A 41 12.74 9.92 13.48
N GLY A 42 11.52 9.49 13.77
CA GLY A 42 10.36 9.71 12.93
C GLY A 42 10.07 11.19 12.63
N HIS A 43 8.83 11.51 12.31
CA HIS A 43 8.44 12.90 12.03
C HIS A 43 8.57 13.77 13.28
N LEU A 44 9.40 14.82 13.21
CA LEU A 44 9.56 15.84 14.23
C LEU A 44 8.89 17.16 13.83
N LEU A 45 8.75 17.38 12.54
CA LEU A 45 8.20 18.59 11.94
C LEU A 45 6.93 18.25 11.16
N ARG A 46 6.08 19.26 10.98
CA ARG A 46 4.91 19.26 10.11
C ARG A 46 4.77 20.59 9.39
N LEU A 47 4.12 20.60 8.26
CA LEU A 47 3.72 21.84 7.60
C LEU A 47 2.73 22.65 8.46
N ASP A 48 2.73 23.96 8.27
CA ASP A 48 1.78 24.88 8.90
C ASP A 48 0.33 24.44 8.66
N LYS A 49 -0.49 24.54 9.71
CA LYS A 49 -1.96 24.41 9.55
C LYS A 49 -2.53 25.68 8.91
N PRO A 50 -3.69 25.61 8.27
CA PRO A 50 -4.32 26.78 7.64
C PRO A 50 -4.37 28.01 8.55
N VAL A 51 -4.72 27.84 9.82
CA VAL A 51 -4.81 28.94 10.81
C VAL A 51 -3.44 29.56 11.13
N GLU A 52 -2.36 28.81 10.98
CA GLU A 52 -0.99 29.30 11.22
C GLU A 52 -0.46 30.08 10.01
N ILE A 53 -0.97 29.79 8.80
CA ILE A 53 -0.69 30.54 7.58
C ILE A 53 -1.42 31.90 7.63
N ASN A 54 -2.70 31.89 7.97
CA ASN A 54 -3.49 33.10 8.11
C ASN A 54 -4.67 32.86 9.08
N THR A 55 -4.84 33.78 10.03
CA THR A 55 -5.90 33.69 11.06
C THR A 55 -7.32 33.68 10.49
N LYS A 56 -7.53 34.21 9.25
CA LYS A 56 -8.83 34.11 8.56
C LYS A 56 -9.30 32.67 8.33
N TYR A 57 -8.39 31.70 8.26
CA TYR A 57 -8.70 30.27 8.10
C TYR A 57 -9.08 29.57 9.40
N LYS A 58 -9.17 30.30 10.54
CA LYS A 58 -9.67 29.74 11.81
C LYS A 58 -11.12 29.25 11.69
N ILE A 59 -11.91 29.88 10.83
CA ILE A 59 -13.27 29.49 10.51
C ILE A 59 -13.29 28.99 9.06
N PHE A 60 -13.66 27.73 8.86
CA PHE A 60 -13.79 27.18 7.51
C PHE A 60 -14.95 27.84 6.79
N ASN A 61 -14.66 28.48 5.65
CA ASN A 61 -15.67 29.13 4.81
C ASN A 61 -15.30 28.92 3.35
N ARG A 62 -16.29 28.62 2.48
CA ARG A 62 -16.07 28.38 1.03
C ARG A 62 -15.39 29.54 0.34
N LYS A 63 -15.61 30.79 0.76
CA LYS A 63 -14.97 31.99 0.17
C LYS A 63 -13.45 32.01 0.29
N TYR A 64 -12.89 31.20 1.20
CA TYR A 64 -11.44 31.10 1.42
C TYR A 64 -10.79 29.94 0.69
N LEU A 65 -11.56 29.09 0.00
CA LEU A 65 -11.05 27.97 -0.78
C LEU A 65 -10.76 28.40 -2.23
N PRO A 66 -9.69 27.90 -2.86
CA PRO A 66 -8.70 26.98 -2.28
C PRO A 66 -7.70 27.69 -1.37
N ILE A 67 -7.23 26.98 -0.34
CA ILE A 67 -6.12 27.39 0.51
C ILE A 67 -4.83 26.87 -0.16
N ILE A 68 -4.03 27.80 -0.69
CA ILE A 68 -2.73 27.51 -1.31
C ILE A 68 -1.71 28.40 -0.64
N PRO A 69 -0.71 27.85 0.10
CA PRO A 69 0.32 28.64 0.74
C PRO A 69 1.26 29.30 -0.27
N ASP A 70 1.58 30.57 -0.07
CA ASP A 70 2.63 31.27 -0.81
C ASP A 70 4.02 30.77 -0.40
N ARG A 71 4.17 30.38 0.87
CA ARG A 71 5.39 29.83 1.46
C ARG A 71 5.08 28.56 2.24
N TRP A 72 5.97 27.61 2.17
CA TRP A 72 5.89 26.34 2.89
C TRP A 72 6.78 26.40 4.12
N LEU A 73 6.17 26.48 5.30
CA LEU A 73 6.89 26.53 6.57
C LEU A 73 6.61 25.26 7.39
N HIS A 74 7.65 24.78 8.05
CA HIS A 74 7.55 23.66 8.97
C HIS A 74 7.49 24.16 10.42
N ARG A 75 6.77 23.41 11.27
CA ARG A 75 6.72 23.63 12.72
C ARG A 75 6.96 22.34 13.48
N PRO A 76 7.57 22.42 14.66
CA PRO A 76 7.72 21.27 15.54
C PRO A 76 6.37 20.66 15.91
N LEU A 77 6.35 19.33 16.04
CA LEU A 77 5.23 18.64 16.64
C LEU A 77 5.11 18.99 18.12
N SER A 78 3.88 18.94 18.65
CA SER A 78 3.57 19.51 19.97
C SER A 78 4.04 18.67 21.17
N LYS A 79 4.38 17.39 20.96
CA LYS A 79 4.79 16.47 22.03
C LYS A 79 6.14 16.87 22.62
N PRO A 80 6.29 16.97 23.96
CA PRO A 80 7.52 17.40 24.61
C PRO A 80 8.75 16.58 24.19
N GLU A 81 8.63 15.24 24.16
CA GLU A 81 9.71 14.32 23.83
C GLU A 81 10.28 14.58 22.42
N LEU A 82 9.39 14.91 21.45
CA LEU A 82 9.81 15.21 20.07
C LEU A 82 10.50 16.59 19.97
N LYS A 83 10.19 17.52 20.86
CA LYS A 83 10.88 18.83 20.93
C LYS A 83 12.27 18.68 21.53
N GLU A 84 12.41 17.86 22.57
CA GLU A 84 13.71 17.54 23.16
C GLU A 84 14.63 16.89 22.14
N GLU A 85 14.09 15.91 21.39
CA GLU A 85 14.81 15.25 20.31
C GLU A 85 15.23 16.21 19.20
N LEU A 86 14.34 17.13 18.82
CA LEU A 86 14.65 18.17 17.82
C LEU A 86 15.75 19.12 18.31
N THR A 87 15.76 19.47 19.60
CA THR A 87 16.81 20.30 20.21
C THR A 87 18.16 19.59 20.18
N LYS A 88 18.19 18.30 20.55
CA LYS A 88 19.41 17.48 20.52
C LYS A 88 20.02 17.39 19.12
N ILE A 89 19.19 17.13 18.10
CA ILE A 89 19.65 17.11 16.71
C ILE A 89 20.24 18.48 16.33
N HIS A 90 19.63 19.57 16.75
CA HIS A 90 20.12 20.93 16.48
C HIS A 90 21.53 21.18 17.07
N GLU A 91 21.78 20.71 18.29
CA GLU A 91 23.10 20.81 18.92
C GLU A 91 24.14 20.03 18.10
N LEU A 92 23.84 18.81 17.71
CA LEU A 92 24.72 17.98 16.88
C LEU A 92 24.97 18.60 15.49
N LEU A 93 23.94 19.18 14.87
CA LEU A 93 24.06 19.88 13.60
C LEU A 93 24.97 21.12 13.71
N LYS A 94 24.98 21.81 14.86
CA LYS A 94 25.90 22.93 15.09
C LYS A 94 27.35 22.48 15.29
N GLU A 95 27.54 21.36 15.97
CA GLU A 95 28.86 20.82 16.29
C GLU A 95 29.58 20.25 15.05
N ALA A 96 28.87 19.61 14.15
CA ALA A 96 29.46 18.98 12.97
C ALA A 96 30.00 19.98 11.94
N ASP A 97 31.08 19.64 11.27
CA ASP A 97 31.62 20.40 10.12
C ASP A 97 30.95 19.99 8.81
N GLU A 98 30.52 18.73 8.70
CA GLU A 98 29.87 18.12 7.53
C GLU A 98 28.67 17.28 7.99
N ILE A 99 27.60 17.26 7.20
CA ILE A 99 26.41 16.45 7.44
C ILE A 99 26.30 15.39 6.34
N VAL A 100 26.07 14.14 6.75
CA VAL A 100 25.88 13.00 5.84
C VAL A 100 24.51 12.36 6.13
N ILE A 101 23.59 12.37 5.16
CA ILE A 101 22.33 11.61 5.25
C ILE A 101 22.59 10.25 4.60
N ALA A 102 22.67 9.18 5.41
CA ALA A 102 23.00 7.83 4.95
C ALA A 102 21.92 6.82 5.34
N GLY A 103 21.25 6.23 4.36
CA GLY A 103 20.19 5.24 4.60
C GLY A 103 19.59 4.68 3.32
N SER A 104 18.54 3.90 3.45
CA SER A 104 17.84 3.34 2.30
C SER A 104 17.36 4.43 1.33
N PRO A 105 17.10 4.14 0.04
CA PRO A 105 16.59 5.11 -0.92
C PRO A 105 15.10 5.44 -0.67
N SER A 106 14.77 5.79 0.56
CA SER A 106 13.46 6.19 1.03
C SER A 106 13.27 7.70 0.90
N ASP A 107 12.29 8.15 0.13
CA ASP A 107 11.96 9.58 0.03
C ASP A 107 11.65 10.16 1.41
N ASP A 108 10.91 9.39 2.23
CA ASP A 108 10.47 9.83 3.57
C ASP A 108 11.65 10.04 4.52
N PHE A 109 12.62 9.13 4.57
CA PHE A 109 13.80 9.28 5.43
C PHE A 109 14.63 10.48 5.02
N HIS A 110 15.03 10.56 3.74
CA HIS A 110 15.86 11.66 3.24
C HIS A 110 15.15 13.02 3.33
N GLY A 111 13.82 13.04 3.07
CA GLY A 111 13.02 14.26 3.18
C GLY A 111 12.91 14.78 4.62
N ARG A 112 12.67 13.89 5.58
CA ARG A 112 12.63 14.28 7.01
C ARG A 112 13.96 14.85 7.51
N CYS A 113 15.07 14.22 7.17
CA CYS A 113 16.39 14.75 7.51
C CYS A 113 16.61 16.14 6.89
N ASN A 114 16.29 16.28 5.60
CA ASN A 114 16.44 17.56 4.89
C ASN A 114 15.52 18.65 5.49
N ASN A 115 14.29 18.33 5.89
CA ASN A 115 13.38 19.25 6.53
C ASN A 115 13.94 19.77 7.87
N ILE A 116 14.61 18.94 8.67
CA ILE A 116 15.25 19.34 9.93
C ILE A 116 16.41 20.29 9.66
N ILE A 117 17.26 19.98 8.70
CA ILE A 117 18.41 20.82 8.30
C ILE A 117 17.90 22.19 7.83
N ASN A 118 16.88 22.22 6.97
CA ASN A 118 16.28 23.43 6.45
C ASN A 118 15.55 24.24 7.53
N TYR A 119 14.89 23.58 8.47
CA TYR A 119 14.19 24.23 9.57
C TYR A 119 15.13 25.09 10.45
N TYR A 120 16.37 24.61 10.65
CA TYR A 120 17.39 25.33 11.40
C TYR A 120 18.30 26.21 10.53
N ASN A 121 18.04 26.30 9.23
CA ASN A 121 18.86 27.05 8.27
C ASN A 121 20.36 26.70 8.36
N ILE A 122 20.68 25.41 8.46
CA ILE A 122 22.06 24.94 8.55
C ILE A 122 22.73 25.00 7.18
N ALA A 123 23.73 25.86 7.04
CA ALA A 123 24.51 26.05 5.82
C ALA A 123 25.88 25.37 5.94
N LYS A 124 25.91 24.04 6.00
CA LYS A 124 27.10 23.20 6.06
C LYS A 124 27.18 22.28 4.85
N PRO A 125 28.36 21.75 4.48
CA PRO A 125 28.49 20.72 3.46
C PRO A 125 27.53 19.55 3.77
N LEU A 126 26.71 19.17 2.78
CA LEU A 126 25.71 18.12 2.89
C LEU A 126 25.98 17.04 1.85
N ARG A 127 26.13 15.81 2.31
CA ARG A 127 26.21 14.63 1.46
C ARG A 127 25.00 13.74 1.61
N THR A 128 24.52 13.19 0.52
CA THR A 128 23.42 12.23 0.51
C THR A 128 23.92 10.90 -0.04
N ILE A 129 23.73 9.83 0.72
CA ILE A 129 24.16 8.47 0.37
C ILE A 129 22.97 7.52 0.45
N TYR A 130 22.63 6.89 -0.67
CA TYR A 130 21.58 5.86 -0.72
C TYR A 130 22.20 4.48 -0.56
N LEU A 131 21.82 3.78 0.51
CA LEU A 131 22.30 2.43 0.81
C LEU A 131 21.29 1.39 0.32
N THR A 132 21.72 0.48 -0.52
CA THR A 132 20.88 -0.64 -0.97
C THR A 132 20.91 -1.81 0.01
N GLY A 133 21.83 -1.82 0.96
CA GLY A 133 21.99 -2.82 2.02
C GLY A 133 23.01 -2.36 3.05
N TYR A 134 23.24 -3.20 4.06
CA TYR A 134 24.19 -2.95 5.16
C TYR A 134 25.28 -4.03 5.24
N ASP A 135 25.56 -4.72 4.15
CA ASP A 135 26.78 -5.52 3.99
C ASP A 135 27.96 -4.63 3.57
N VAL A 136 29.17 -5.17 3.68
CA VAL A 136 30.43 -4.42 3.36
C VAL A 136 30.40 -3.85 1.93
N TYR A 137 29.83 -4.60 0.96
CA TYR A 137 29.74 -4.14 -0.42
C TYR A 137 28.86 -2.90 -0.57
N SER A 138 27.66 -2.94 0.04
CA SER A 138 26.72 -1.82 0.01
C SER A 138 27.23 -0.61 0.80
N LEU A 139 27.89 -0.83 1.95
CA LEU A 139 28.46 0.22 2.79
C LEU A 139 29.64 0.95 2.12
N ASN A 140 30.33 0.35 1.15
CA ASN A 140 31.35 1.05 0.38
C ASN A 140 30.81 2.29 -0.37
N ALA A 141 29.48 2.40 -0.57
CA ALA A 141 28.85 3.61 -1.08
C ALA A 141 29.11 4.85 -0.19
N LEU A 142 29.42 4.66 1.10
CA LEU A 142 29.76 5.75 2.04
C LEU A 142 31.08 6.47 1.65
N ASN A 143 31.95 5.79 0.91
CA ASN A 143 33.22 6.33 0.40
C ASN A 143 33.11 6.86 -1.05
N ALA A 144 31.95 6.67 -1.70
CA ALA A 144 31.72 7.14 -3.06
C ALA A 144 31.31 8.61 -3.10
N GLU A 145 31.25 9.17 -4.32
CA GLU A 145 30.70 10.51 -4.53
C GLU A 145 29.23 10.59 -4.05
N PRO A 146 28.84 11.71 -3.42
CA PRO A 146 27.50 11.90 -2.93
C PRO A 146 26.48 11.91 -4.08
N GLN A 147 25.30 11.37 -3.81
CA GLN A 147 24.19 11.42 -4.75
C GLN A 147 23.41 12.71 -4.60
N LEU A 148 22.71 13.10 -5.67
CA LEU A 148 21.87 14.28 -5.65
C LEU A 148 20.61 14.03 -4.76
N PRO A 149 20.13 15.04 -4.02
CA PRO A 149 19.09 14.89 -3.00
C PRO A 149 17.68 14.77 -3.59
N PHE A 150 17.50 14.18 -4.76
CA PHE A 150 16.21 14.09 -5.46
C PHE A 150 15.14 13.36 -4.67
N ARG A 151 15.52 12.43 -3.79
CA ARG A 151 14.58 11.77 -2.88
C ARG A 151 13.96 12.74 -1.87
N ALA A 152 14.76 13.66 -1.33
CA ALA A 152 14.27 14.71 -0.45
C ALA A 152 13.34 15.68 -1.19
N GLU A 153 13.66 16.03 -2.44
CA GLU A 153 12.78 16.83 -3.31
C GLU A 153 11.45 16.12 -3.60
N ALA A 154 11.48 14.82 -3.89
CA ALA A 154 10.27 14.03 -4.10
C ALA A 154 9.40 13.97 -2.82
N TYR A 155 10.01 13.87 -1.64
CA TYR A 155 9.31 13.96 -0.37
C TYR A 155 8.60 15.31 -0.20
N LEU A 156 9.29 16.43 -0.47
CA LEU A 156 8.71 17.78 -0.39
C LEU A 156 7.52 17.93 -1.35
N ALA A 157 7.66 17.46 -2.58
CA ALA A 157 6.59 17.47 -3.56
C ALA A 157 5.36 16.69 -3.07
N LYS A 158 5.57 15.50 -2.53
CA LYS A 158 4.51 14.65 -1.99
C LYS A 158 3.86 15.26 -0.75
N GLU A 159 4.65 15.72 0.23
CA GLU A 159 4.17 16.33 1.48
C GLU A 159 3.27 17.54 1.20
N ARG A 160 3.70 18.42 0.30
CA ARG A 160 2.93 19.61 -0.12
C ARG A 160 1.64 19.23 -0.86
N LEU A 161 1.70 18.26 -1.77
CA LEU A 161 0.51 17.79 -2.48
C LEU A 161 -0.50 17.15 -1.52
N ASP A 162 -0.05 16.29 -0.62
CA ASP A 162 -0.91 15.62 0.36
C ASP A 162 -1.56 16.65 1.30
N TRP A 163 -0.82 17.69 1.69
CA TRP A 163 -1.36 18.82 2.45
C TRP A 163 -2.44 19.60 1.66
N LEU A 164 -2.13 20.01 0.42
CA LEU A 164 -3.07 20.76 -0.44
C LEU A 164 -4.35 19.98 -0.67
N PHE A 165 -4.21 18.71 -1.02
CA PHE A 165 -5.34 17.82 -1.25
C PHE A 165 -6.17 17.65 0.02
N GLY A 166 -5.51 17.26 1.12
CA GLY A 166 -6.16 16.99 2.39
C GLY A 166 -6.93 18.19 2.92
N VAL A 167 -6.30 19.35 2.96
CA VAL A 167 -6.94 20.58 3.46
C VAL A 167 -8.12 21.00 2.61
N ASN A 168 -7.93 21.13 1.29
CA ASN A 168 -8.96 21.69 0.42
C ASN A 168 -10.15 20.73 0.23
N ALA A 169 -9.90 19.43 0.03
CA ALA A 169 -10.98 18.45 -0.09
C ALA A 169 -11.73 18.25 1.24
N SER A 170 -10.99 18.16 2.37
CA SER A 170 -11.64 18.00 3.68
C SER A 170 -12.49 19.21 4.04
N CYS A 171 -11.99 20.43 3.82
CA CYS A 171 -12.77 21.65 4.09
C CYS A 171 -14.02 21.73 3.22
N SER A 172 -13.89 21.50 1.91
CA SER A 172 -15.01 21.58 0.98
C SER A 172 -16.11 20.57 1.29
N LEU A 173 -15.75 19.31 1.53
CA LEU A 173 -16.71 18.26 1.86
C LEU A 173 -17.29 18.41 3.27
N SER A 174 -16.49 18.82 4.26
CA SER A 174 -16.99 19.08 5.61
C SER A 174 -18.05 20.20 5.62
N LEU A 175 -17.86 21.25 4.83
CA LEU A 175 -18.84 22.31 4.64
C LEU A 175 -20.11 21.84 3.92
N SER A 176 -19.98 20.87 3.00
CA SER A 176 -21.11 20.27 2.30
C SER A 176 -21.90 19.29 3.19
N ALA A 177 -21.19 18.54 4.02
CA ALA A 177 -21.78 17.53 4.90
C ALA A 177 -22.27 18.11 6.23
N GLY A 178 -21.86 19.35 6.57
CA GLY A 178 -22.12 19.96 7.88
C GLY A 178 -21.44 19.26 9.06
N LYS A 179 -20.53 18.31 8.82
CA LYS A 179 -19.74 17.59 9.83
C LYS A 179 -18.29 17.44 9.38
N PRO A 180 -17.31 17.30 10.31
CA PRO A 180 -15.92 17.08 9.94
C PRO A 180 -15.76 15.81 9.11
N ILE A 181 -15.15 15.93 7.94
CA ILE A 181 -14.75 14.82 7.08
C ILE A 181 -13.25 14.99 6.79
N SER A 182 -12.47 13.96 7.11
CA SER A 182 -11.06 13.94 6.80
C SER A 182 -10.84 13.18 5.48
N ILE A 183 -10.34 13.87 4.49
CA ILE A 183 -10.05 13.36 3.15
C ILE A 183 -8.53 13.34 2.94
N SER A 184 -8.04 12.30 2.31
CA SER A 184 -6.64 12.17 1.92
C SER A 184 -6.54 11.50 0.56
N ARG A 185 -5.60 11.94 -0.24
CA ARG A 185 -5.33 11.40 -1.58
C ARG A 185 -5.07 9.88 -1.56
N LEU A 186 -4.36 9.39 -0.56
CA LEU A 186 -4.05 7.96 -0.43
C LEU A 186 -5.21 7.17 0.20
N LYS A 187 -5.84 7.72 1.26
CA LYS A 187 -6.86 7.00 2.04
C LYS A 187 -8.13 6.72 1.22
N MET A 188 -8.59 7.68 0.43
CA MET A 188 -9.89 7.57 -0.27
C MET A 188 -9.93 6.45 -1.32
N PRO A 189 -8.96 6.30 -2.23
CA PRO A 189 -8.95 5.18 -3.16
C PRO A 189 -8.87 3.82 -2.47
N ILE A 190 -8.10 3.71 -1.37
CA ILE A 190 -7.98 2.48 -0.59
C ILE A 190 -9.34 2.07 0.01
N LEU A 191 -10.01 3.03 0.65
CA LEU A 191 -11.34 2.80 1.22
C LEU A 191 -12.35 2.42 0.13
N ASN A 192 -12.25 3.03 -1.06
CA ASN A 192 -13.12 2.74 -2.19
C ASN A 192 -12.90 1.32 -2.75
N MET A 193 -11.66 0.83 -2.80
CA MET A 193 -11.39 -0.57 -3.16
C MET A 193 -12.13 -1.53 -2.24
N VAL A 194 -12.09 -1.29 -0.92
CA VAL A 194 -12.79 -2.12 0.08
C VAL A 194 -14.30 -1.97 -0.05
N TYR A 195 -14.81 -0.75 -0.23
CA TYR A 195 -16.24 -0.49 -0.43
C TYR A 195 -16.78 -1.21 -1.67
N LYS A 196 -16.15 -1.03 -2.84
CA LYS A 196 -16.54 -1.69 -4.09
C LYS A 196 -16.55 -3.20 -3.93
N ARG A 197 -15.51 -3.79 -3.30
CA ARG A 197 -15.42 -5.23 -3.04
C ARG A 197 -16.55 -5.72 -2.14
N ASN A 198 -16.89 -4.99 -1.08
CA ASN A 198 -17.99 -5.35 -0.19
C ASN A 198 -19.35 -5.23 -0.91
N ALA A 199 -19.54 -4.25 -1.78
CA ALA A 199 -20.72 -4.11 -2.60
C ALA A 199 -20.84 -5.25 -3.63
N GLU A 200 -19.74 -5.64 -4.30
CA GLU A 200 -19.69 -6.79 -5.20
C GLU A 200 -20.11 -8.07 -4.49
N ILE A 201 -19.61 -8.31 -3.27
CA ILE A 201 -19.98 -9.50 -2.48
C ILE A 201 -21.47 -9.45 -2.11
N LYS A 202 -21.99 -8.31 -1.65
CA LYS A 202 -23.38 -8.15 -1.23
C LYS A 202 -24.36 -8.32 -2.39
N ASN A 203 -24.00 -7.82 -3.57
CA ASN A 203 -24.87 -7.81 -4.75
C ASN A 203 -24.59 -9.02 -5.68
N HIS A 204 -23.74 -9.96 -5.25
CA HIS A 204 -23.40 -11.11 -6.06
C HIS A 204 -24.59 -12.07 -6.17
N ASN A 205 -25.02 -12.30 -7.40
CA ASN A 205 -25.95 -13.37 -7.72
C ASN A 205 -25.11 -14.57 -8.25
N ALA A 206 -25.23 -15.70 -7.59
CA ALA A 206 -24.55 -16.90 -8.02
C ALA A 206 -25.07 -17.31 -9.42
N VAL A 207 -24.18 -17.32 -10.40
CA VAL A 207 -24.48 -17.79 -11.75
C VAL A 207 -23.78 -19.13 -11.94
N THR A 208 -24.53 -20.13 -12.34
CA THR A 208 -23.98 -21.43 -12.70
C THR A 208 -23.64 -21.43 -14.20
N GLU A 209 -22.38 -21.68 -14.49
CA GLU A 209 -21.87 -21.85 -15.84
C GLU A 209 -21.72 -23.37 -16.13
N TYR A 210 -22.07 -23.79 -17.32
CA TYR A 210 -22.01 -25.18 -17.75
C TYR A 210 -20.99 -25.32 -18.86
N THR A 211 -20.17 -26.36 -18.78
CA THR A 211 -19.21 -26.74 -19.83
C THR A 211 -19.41 -28.21 -20.24
N LEU A 212 -19.11 -28.54 -21.47
CA LEU A 212 -19.20 -29.89 -22.00
C LEU A 212 -17.81 -30.39 -22.39
N THR A 213 -17.43 -31.55 -21.84
CA THR A 213 -16.23 -32.27 -22.27
C THR A 213 -16.69 -33.53 -23.02
N VAL A 214 -16.20 -33.71 -24.24
CA VAL A 214 -16.45 -34.84 -25.09
C VAL A 214 -15.15 -35.61 -25.29
N TYR A 215 -15.22 -36.94 -25.18
CA TYR A 215 -14.09 -37.81 -25.43
C TYR A 215 -14.17 -38.30 -26.88
N PHE A 216 -13.24 -37.85 -27.72
CA PHE A 216 -13.12 -38.27 -29.10
C PHE A 216 -12.08 -39.40 -29.22
N TRP A 217 -12.41 -40.41 -30.01
CA TRP A 217 -11.56 -41.58 -30.20
C TRP A 217 -11.10 -41.70 -31.65
N GLN A 218 -9.83 -41.97 -31.81
CA GLN A 218 -9.28 -42.49 -33.07
C GLN A 218 -9.63 -43.96 -33.24
N HIS A 219 -9.52 -44.49 -34.43
CA HIS A 219 -9.74 -45.90 -34.69
C HIS A 219 -8.81 -46.81 -33.85
N LYS A 220 -7.59 -46.36 -33.60
CA LYS A 220 -6.62 -46.98 -32.68
C LYS A 220 -5.94 -45.87 -31.88
N GLY A 221 -6.21 -45.75 -30.59
CA GLY A 221 -5.57 -44.71 -29.77
C GLY A 221 -6.26 -44.43 -28.45
N LEU A 222 -5.69 -43.55 -27.67
CA LEU A 222 -6.24 -43.04 -26.39
C LEU A 222 -7.28 -41.96 -26.66
N PRO A 223 -8.31 -41.81 -25.82
CA PRO A 223 -9.33 -40.79 -25.98
C PRO A 223 -8.75 -39.36 -25.87
N ILE A 224 -9.33 -38.46 -26.64
CA ILE A 224 -9.02 -37.01 -26.65
C ILE A 224 -10.14 -36.29 -25.91
N PRO A 225 -9.94 -35.86 -24.65
CA PRO A 225 -10.95 -35.15 -23.89
C PRO A 225 -10.97 -33.68 -24.32
N ALA A 226 -11.83 -33.32 -25.26
CA ALA A 226 -11.93 -31.97 -25.78
C ALA A 226 -13.09 -31.19 -25.13
N LEU A 227 -12.84 -29.96 -24.82
CA LEU A 227 -13.79 -29.00 -24.20
C LEU A 227 -14.54 -28.28 -25.32
N TRP A 228 -15.87 -28.22 -25.23
CA TRP A 228 -16.68 -27.40 -26.11
C TRP A 228 -16.37 -25.92 -25.98
N ILE A 229 -16.08 -25.26 -27.09
CA ILE A 229 -15.74 -23.83 -27.14
C ILE A 229 -17.01 -23.03 -27.41
N THR A 230 -17.20 -21.96 -26.63
CA THR A 230 -18.32 -21.06 -26.77
C THR A 230 -17.84 -19.61 -26.67
N ASP A 231 -18.45 -18.71 -27.43
CA ASP A 231 -18.12 -17.27 -27.39
C ASP A 231 -18.49 -16.61 -26.06
N LYS A 232 -19.49 -17.16 -25.39
CA LYS A 232 -19.98 -16.65 -24.09
C LYS A 232 -20.23 -17.81 -23.12
N PRO A 233 -20.06 -17.60 -21.82
CA PRO A 233 -20.41 -18.60 -20.82
C PRO A 233 -21.85 -19.05 -20.95
N VAL A 234 -22.08 -20.35 -20.92
CA VAL A 234 -23.42 -20.96 -21.06
C VAL A 234 -24.00 -21.13 -19.65
N THR A 235 -25.13 -20.48 -19.41
CA THR A 235 -25.83 -20.51 -18.09
C THR A 235 -27.08 -21.38 -18.12
N ASP A 236 -27.53 -21.83 -19.30
CA ASP A 236 -28.67 -22.72 -19.46
C ASP A 236 -28.18 -24.16 -19.75
N ILE A 237 -28.45 -25.08 -18.83
CA ILE A 237 -28.09 -26.47 -18.94
C ILE A 237 -28.79 -27.16 -20.15
N THR A 238 -29.95 -26.65 -20.57
CA THR A 238 -30.69 -27.23 -21.70
C THR A 238 -29.94 -27.09 -23.01
N VAL A 239 -29.24 -25.96 -23.19
CA VAL A 239 -28.34 -25.72 -24.33
C VAL A 239 -27.25 -26.78 -24.38
N VAL A 240 -26.57 -27.01 -23.25
CA VAL A 240 -25.47 -27.99 -23.17
C VAL A 240 -25.98 -29.41 -23.39
N ARG A 241 -27.16 -29.76 -22.87
CA ARG A 241 -27.80 -31.07 -23.12
C ARG A 241 -28.15 -31.26 -24.58
N ASN A 242 -28.67 -30.25 -25.27
CA ASN A 242 -28.97 -30.29 -26.68
C ASN A 242 -27.71 -30.51 -27.52
N ILE A 243 -26.63 -29.78 -27.22
CA ILE A 243 -25.34 -30.01 -27.89
C ILE A 243 -24.80 -31.39 -27.59
N LYS A 244 -24.85 -31.87 -26.35
CA LYS A 244 -24.47 -33.21 -25.97
C LYS A 244 -25.19 -34.27 -26.82
N ASN A 245 -26.52 -34.16 -26.97
CA ASN A 245 -27.31 -35.07 -27.77
C ASN A 245 -26.97 -34.96 -29.26
N LYS A 246 -26.72 -33.76 -29.78
CA LYS A 246 -26.36 -33.49 -31.16
C LYS A 246 -25.02 -34.13 -31.56
N VAL A 247 -24.06 -34.20 -30.64
CA VAL A 247 -22.70 -34.69 -30.90
C VAL A 247 -22.50 -36.18 -30.54
N SER A 248 -23.42 -36.77 -29.78
CA SER A 248 -23.24 -38.14 -29.23
C SER A 248 -22.98 -39.22 -30.30
N ASP A 249 -23.61 -39.10 -31.43
CA ASP A 249 -23.52 -40.10 -32.54
C ASP A 249 -22.98 -39.48 -33.83
N ALA A 250 -22.52 -38.24 -33.78
CA ALA A 250 -22.02 -37.54 -34.95
C ALA A 250 -20.55 -37.84 -35.21
N LYS A 251 -20.16 -37.94 -36.47
CA LYS A 251 -18.76 -37.99 -36.84
C LYS A 251 -18.10 -36.64 -36.52
N ALA A 252 -16.89 -36.69 -35.96
CA ALA A 252 -16.06 -35.56 -35.71
C ALA A 252 -14.82 -35.57 -36.61
N LYS A 253 -14.24 -34.39 -36.81
CA LYS A 253 -13.07 -34.20 -37.68
C LYS A 253 -12.09 -33.25 -37.00
N VAL A 254 -10.81 -33.56 -37.11
CA VAL A 254 -9.74 -32.65 -36.66
C VAL A 254 -9.62 -31.50 -37.66
N GLU A 255 -9.95 -30.29 -37.24
CA GLU A 255 -9.85 -29.09 -38.09
C GLU A 255 -8.46 -28.54 -38.18
N SER A 256 -7.80 -28.46 -37.04
CA SER A 256 -6.44 -27.89 -36.97
C SER A 256 -5.65 -28.41 -35.78
N ILE A 257 -4.33 -28.45 -35.95
CA ILE A 257 -3.37 -28.72 -34.90
C ILE A 257 -2.35 -27.58 -34.91
N ASN A 258 -2.26 -26.89 -33.80
CA ASN A 258 -1.38 -25.73 -33.66
C ASN A 258 -0.40 -25.96 -32.51
N ASP A 259 0.89 -25.92 -32.83
CA ASP A 259 1.98 -26.03 -31.84
C ASP A 259 2.59 -24.66 -31.61
N ILE A 260 2.59 -24.24 -30.36
CA ILE A 260 3.20 -22.98 -29.95
C ILE A 260 4.29 -23.28 -28.93
N THR A 261 5.53 -22.85 -29.23
CA THR A 261 6.61 -22.94 -28.27
C THR A 261 6.53 -21.76 -27.31
N ILE A 262 6.38 -22.02 -26.03
CA ILE A 262 6.31 -21.03 -24.96
C ILE A 262 7.62 -21.10 -24.18
N GLU A 263 8.27 -19.93 -24.06
CA GLU A 263 9.46 -19.76 -23.25
C GLU A 263 9.17 -18.88 -22.04
N ASN A 264 9.32 -19.46 -20.83
CA ASN A 264 9.21 -18.73 -19.58
C ASN A 264 10.63 -18.42 -19.07
N PRO A 265 11.05 -17.15 -19.09
CA PRO A 265 12.39 -16.77 -18.60
C PRO A 265 12.54 -17.09 -17.12
N ALA A 266 13.79 -17.20 -16.68
CA ALA A 266 14.11 -17.36 -15.27
C ALA A 266 13.56 -16.17 -14.45
N PRO A 267 13.06 -16.43 -13.24
CA PRO A 267 12.40 -15.39 -12.46
C PRO A 267 13.40 -14.35 -11.96
N GLN A 268 12.98 -13.08 -11.93
CA GLN A 268 13.70 -12.04 -11.22
C GLN A 268 13.59 -12.24 -9.70
N PRO A 269 14.51 -11.70 -8.90
CA PRO A 269 14.35 -11.63 -7.45
C PRO A 269 13.01 -11.04 -7.04
N PHE A 270 12.57 -11.37 -5.84
CA PHE A 270 11.32 -10.83 -5.32
C PHE A 270 11.38 -9.31 -5.18
N THR A 271 10.32 -8.62 -5.59
CA THR A 271 10.02 -7.30 -5.06
C THR A 271 9.56 -7.41 -3.60
N MET A 272 9.54 -6.30 -2.84
CA MET A 272 9.00 -6.29 -1.48
C MET A 272 7.57 -6.84 -1.45
N ALA A 273 6.72 -6.40 -2.37
CA ALA A 273 5.34 -6.83 -2.47
C ALA A 273 5.20 -8.33 -2.71
N GLU A 274 5.94 -8.87 -3.70
CA GLU A 274 5.92 -10.29 -4.01
C GLU A 274 6.42 -11.15 -2.83
N LEU A 275 7.52 -10.72 -2.17
CA LEU A 275 8.05 -11.45 -1.01
C LEU A 275 7.05 -11.47 0.15
N MET A 276 6.46 -10.32 0.47
CA MET A 276 5.46 -10.21 1.53
C MET A 276 4.24 -11.10 1.25
N MET A 277 3.74 -11.10 0.02
CA MET A 277 2.59 -11.93 -0.39
C MET A 277 2.94 -13.41 -0.38
N TYR A 278 4.10 -13.78 -0.92
CA TYR A 278 4.56 -15.17 -0.96
C TYR A 278 4.78 -15.72 0.46
N ALA A 279 5.44 -14.94 1.34
CA ALA A 279 5.66 -15.31 2.73
C ALA A 279 4.34 -15.40 3.52
N ALA A 280 3.41 -14.45 3.34
CA ALA A 280 2.10 -14.50 3.99
C ALA A 280 1.31 -15.77 3.62
N HIS A 281 1.33 -16.15 2.35
CA HIS A 281 0.67 -17.37 1.88
C HIS A 281 1.30 -18.65 2.45
N LYS A 282 2.64 -18.69 2.56
CA LYS A 282 3.37 -19.88 3.03
C LYS A 282 3.40 -20.00 4.53
N LEU A 283 3.63 -18.90 5.25
CA LEU A 283 3.84 -18.91 6.71
C LEU A 283 2.54 -18.76 7.49
N LYS A 284 1.50 -18.15 6.89
CA LYS A 284 0.21 -17.83 7.54
C LYS A 284 0.36 -17.03 8.85
N ILE A 285 1.39 -16.17 8.91
CA ILE A 285 1.64 -15.26 10.03
C ILE A 285 1.23 -13.83 9.66
N PRO A 286 1.04 -12.93 10.64
CA PRO A 286 0.65 -11.54 10.38
C PRO A 286 1.63 -10.82 9.44
N LEU A 287 1.09 -10.02 8.52
CA LEU A 287 1.87 -9.32 7.50
C LEU A 287 2.89 -8.33 8.13
N GLN A 288 2.53 -7.72 9.25
CA GLN A 288 3.41 -6.84 10.04
C GLN A 288 4.66 -7.58 10.54
N ARG A 289 4.50 -8.84 10.96
CA ARG A 289 5.63 -9.66 11.41
C ARG A 289 6.55 -10.01 10.24
N ILE A 290 5.98 -10.29 9.06
CA ILE A 290 6.76 -10.54 7.84
C ILE A 290 7.55 -9.29 7.46
N GLU A 291 6.89 -8.13 7.38
CA GLU A 291 7.52 -6.85 7.06
C GLU A 291 8.68 -6.55 8.02
N LYS A 292 8.42 -6.63 9.32
CA LYS A 292 9.47 -6.44 10.32
C LYS A 292 10.66 -7.39 10.12
N THR A 293 10.40 -8.67 9.85
CA THR A 293 11.46 -9.66 9.64
C THR A 293 12.31 -9.34 8.40
N ILE A 294 11.68 -8.85 7.31
CA ILE A 294 12.41 -8.43 6.11
C ILE A 294 13.31 -7.22 6.42
N TRP A 295 12.79 -6.22 7.15
CA TRP A 295 13.60 -5.07 7.56
C TRP A 295 14.71 -5.45 8.55
N ASP A 296 14.46 -6.37 9.48
CA ASP A 296 15.49 -6.90 10.38
C ASP A 296 16.62 -7.59 9.58
N LEU A 297 16.31 -8.39 8.55
CA LEU A 297 17.30 -9.00 7.67
C LEU A 297 18.10 -7.94 6.88
N TYR A 298 17.44 -6.87 6.41
CA TYR A 298 18.06 -5.77 5.70
C TYR A 298 19.06 -5.00 6.58
N TYR A 299 18.64 -4.56 7.77
CA TYR A 299 19.50 -3.82 8.69
C TYR A 299 20.63 -4.67 9.28
N ASN A 300 20.47 -5.99 9.35
CA ASN A 300 21.55 -6.89 9.72
C ASN A 300 22.52 -7.21 8.56
N GLY A 301 22.26 -6.69 7.38
CA GLY A 301 23.12 -6.84 6.22
C GLY A 301 22.99 -8.17 5.46
N TYR A 302 21.99 -9.02 5.79
CA TYR A 302 21.79 -10.30 5.11
C TYR A 302 21.12 -10.16 3.73
N ILE A 303 20.42 -9.06 3.48
CA ILE A 303 19.76 -8.77 2.21
C ILE A 303 20.03 -7.35 1.74
N SER A 304 20.04 -7.17 0.42
CA SER A 304 20.04 -5.86 -0.25
C SER A 304 18.77 -5.68 -1.07
N ILE A 305 18.29 -4.43 -1.16
CA ILE A 305 17.06 -4.06 -1.88
C ILE A 305 17.43 -3.13 -3.04
N TYR A 306 17.13 -3.57 -4.26
CA TYR A 306 17.31 -2.80 -5.48
C TYR A 306 15.94 -2.45 -6.06
N SER A 307 15.49 -1.23 -5.81
CA SER A 307 14.18 -0.74 -6.32
C SER A 307 14.17 -0.54 -7.84
N ASN A 308 15.34 -0.30 -8.44
CA ASN A 308 15.52 -0.13 -9.87
C ASN A 308 16.50 -1.17 -10.41
N PRO A 309 16.40 -1.53 -11.71
CA PRO A 309 17.39 -2.40 -12.35
C PRO A 309 18.82 -1.88 -12.16
N THR A 310 19.68 -2.70 -11.58
CA THR A 310 21.05 -2.36 -11.24
C THR A 310 21.99 -3.44 -11.76
N ILE A 311 23.06 -3.04 -12.44
CA ILE A 311 24.08 -3.97 -12.94
C ILE A 311 25.02 -4.36 -11.80
N LEU A 312 24.90 -5.60 -11.35
CA LEU A 312 25.76 -6.17 -10.33
C LEU A 312 26.94 -6.91 -10.96
N LYS A 313 28.13 -6.62 -10.42
CA LYS A 313 29.39 -7.18 -10.92
C LYS A 313 29.49 -8.67 -10.66
N THR A 314 30.03 -9.39 -11.64
CA THR A 314 30.29 -10.83 -11.59
C THR A 314 30.94 -11.27 -10.29
N LYS A 315 31.99 -10.57 -9.84
CA LYS A 315 32.73 -10.88 -8.61
C LYS A 315 31.78 -10.85 -7.36
N TYR A 316 30.93 -9.83 -7.26
CA TYR A 316 29.98 -9.72 -6.14
C TYR A 316 28.96 -10.85 -6.16
N LEU A 317 28.43 -11.17 -7.34
CA LEU A 317 27.46 -12.28 -7.50
C LEU A 317 28.10 -13.64 -7.17
N LYS A 318 29.35 -13.90 -7.59
CA LYS A 318 30.07 -15.13 -7.22
C LYS A 318 30.21 -15.26 -5.69
N ASN A 319 30.60 -14.20 -5.01
CA ASN A 319 30.76 -14.19 -3.55
C ASN A 319 29.41 -14.50 -2.85
N ILE A 320 28.28 -13.99 -3.36
CA ILE A 320 26.95 -14.33 -2.83
C ILE A 320 26.66 -15.82 -3.01
N LEU A 321 26.92 -16.37 -4.21
CA LEU A 321 26.69 -17.80 -4.48
C LEU A 321 27.55 -18.69 -3.60
N GLU A 322 28.82 -18.37 -3.43
CA GLU A 322 29.76 -19.08 -2.56
C GLU A 322 29.34 -19.03 -1.09
N ASN A 323 28.90 -17.85 -0.60
CA ASN A 323 28.37 -17.70 0.75
C ASN A 323 27.13 -18.57 1.00
N LEU A 324 26.21 -18.62 0.03
CA LEU A 324 25.02 -19.49 0.12
C LEU A 324 25.38 -20.99 0.11
N MET A 325 26.51 -21.40 -0.47
CA MET A 325 26.94 -22.81 -0.44
C MET A 325 27.36 -23.27 0.94
N VAL A 326 27.77 -22.38 1.83
CA VAL A 326 28.22 -22.69 3.19
C VAL A 326 27.20 -22.28 4.28
N ALA A 327 25.98 -21.92 3.90
CA ALA A 327 24.97 -21.37 4.78
C ALA A 327 24.20 -22.42 5.62
N GLY A 328 24.64 -23.68 5.66
CA GLY A 328 24.04 -24.71 6.52
C GLY A 328 22.69 -25.26 6.04
N ASP A 329 22.39 -25.24 4.73
CA ASP A 329 21.16 -25.80 4.14
C ASP A 329 21.44 -26.55 2.83
N ASP A 330 21.22 -27.88 2.83
CA ASP A 330 21.53 -28.75 1.69
C ASP A 330 20.75 -28.41 0.42
N ASN A 331 19.53 -27.92 0.54
CA ASN A 331 18.73 -27.52 -0.62
C ASN A 331 19.30 -26.24 -1.24
N ILE A 332 19.66 -25.27 -0.43
CA ILE A 332 20.31 -24.04 -0.90
C ILE A 332 21.68 -24.34 -1.51
N LEU A 333 22.49 -25.18 -0.85
CA LEU A 333 23.77 -25.64 -1.36
C LEU A 333 23.64 -26.24 -2.78
N ARG A 334 22.71 -27.19 -2.96
CA ARG A 334 22.47 -27.83 -4.26
C ARG A 334 22.04 -26.83 -5.33
N LEU A 335 21.14 -25.90 -4.97
CA LEU A 335 20.69 -24.86 -5.89
C LEU A 335 21.81 -23.88 -6.25
N ALA A 336 22.64 -23.48 -5.29
CA ALA A 336 23.74 -22.55 -5.51
C ALA A 336 24.84 -23.16 -6.43
N LYS A 337 25.21 -24.44 -6.20
CA LYS A 337 26.14 -25.17 -7.09
C LYS A 337 25.62 -25.22 -8.53
N LYS A 338 24.33 -25.57 -8.72
CA LYS A 338 23.72 -25.63 -10.05
C LYS A 338 23.57 -24.23 -10.67
N ALA A 339 23.26 -23.19 -9.88
CA ALA A 339 23.22 -21.81 -10.35
C ALA A 339 24.56 -21.36 -10.90
N LEU A 340 25.65 -21.62 -10.17
CA LEU A 340 27.01 -21.27 -10.60
C LEU A 340 27.39 -21.96 -11.93
N LEU A 341 27.09 -23.28 -12.06
CA LEU A 341 27.33 -24.04 -13.28
C LEU A 341 26.46 -23.53 -14.45
N SER A 342 25.19 -23.21 -14.22
CA SER A 342 24.27 -22.76 -15.27
C SER A 342 24.60 -21.36 -15.79
N TRP A 343 25.17 -20.51 -14.92
CA TRP A 343 25.51 -19.14 -15.26
C TRP A 343 26.90 -19.03 -15.93
N ALA A 344 27.74 -20.03 -15.86
CA ALA A 344 29.15 -20.03 -16.31
C ALA A 344 30.03 -18.93 -15.66
N GLY A 345 29.46 -18.05 -14.84
CA GLY A 345 30.15 -17.08 -14.00
C GLY A 345 30.86 -15.91 -14.71
N ASP A 346 30.50 -15.57 -15.96
CA ASP A 346 31.32 -14.69 -16.80
C ASP A 346 30.69 -13.36 -17.18
N SER A 347 29.49 -13.04 -16.70
CA SER A 347 28.82 -11.79 -17.04
C SER A 347 28.16 -11.09 -15.84
N ASP A 348 28.23 -9.74 -15.85
CA ASP A 348 27.47 -8.90 -14.98
C ASP A 348 25.97 -9.13 -15.22
N LYS A 349 25.15 -9.04 -14.18
CA LYS A 349 23.70 -9.20 -14.29
C LYS A 349 22.95 -7.95 -13.91
N ASN A 350 21.93 -7.63 -14.69
CA ASN A 350 20.98 -6.60 -14.36
C ASN A 350 19.93 -7.19 -13.42
N ILE A 351 19.91 -6.73 -12.17
CA ILE A 351 19.07 -7.26 -11.09
C ILE A 351 18.20 -6.15 -10.52
N SER A 352 16.95 -6.47 -10.27
CA SER A 352 15.99 -5.64 -9.55
C SER A 352 15.30 -6.49 -8.48
N GLY A 353 15.02 -5.92 -7.32
CA GLY A 353 14.37 -6.61 -6.21
C GLY A 353 15.29 -6.89 -5.03
N ILE A 354 14.90 -7.85 -4.21
CA ILE A 354 15.57 -8.21 -2.95
C ILE A 354 16.47 -9.42 -3.19
N ILE A 355 17.73 -9.30 -2.83
CA ILE A 355 18.70 -10.38 -2.99
C ILE A 355 19.44 -10.67 -1.68
N PRO A 356 19.95 -11.91 -1.47
CA PRO A 356 20.91 -12.15 -0.41
C PRO A 356 22.22 -11.40 -0.69
N THR A 357 23.01 -11.17 0.35
CA THR A 357 24.29 -10.48 0.26
C THR A 357 25.48 -11.43 0.45
N MET A 358 26.68 -10.88 0.40
CA MET A 358 27.89 -11.61 0.79
C MET A 358 28.14 -11.66 2.30
N GLN A 359 27.24 -11.12 3.13
CA GLN A 359 27.30 -11.28 4.58
C GLN A 359 27.19 -12.77 4.92
N ARG A 360 28.15 -13.29 5.67
CA ARG A 360 28.11 -14.69 6.10
C ARG A 360 26.84 -14.99 6.86
N VAL A 361 26.16 -16.05 6.50
CA VAL A 361 24.92 -16.50 7.12
C VAL A 361 25.02 -17.98 7.48
N ASP A 362 24.54 -18.31 8.69
CA ASP A 362 24.20 -19.68 9.06
C ASP A 362 22.69 -19.72 9.34
N PHE A 363 21.95 -20.48 8.54
CA PHE A 363 20.51 -20.60 8.68
C PHE A 363 20.07 -21.22 10.02
N VAL A 364 20.96 -21.96 10.70
CA VAL A 364 20.67 -22.59 12.00
C VAL A 364 20.70 -21.54 13.13
N GLU A 365 21.55 -20.53 13.02
CA GLU A 365 21.69 -19.48 14.04
C GLU A 365 20.60 -18.38 13.94
N LEU A 366 19.93 -18.29 12.79
CA LEU A 366 18.88 -17.28 12.57
C LEU A 366 17.59 -17.65 13.33
N LYS A 367 16.83 -16.63 13.74
CA LYS A 367 15.45 -16.83 14.21
C LYS A 367 14.64 -17.52 13.11
N GLN A 368 13.72 -18.40 13.52
CA GLN A 368 12.93 -19.23 12.60
C GLN A 368 12.33 -18.47 11.42
N ASP A 369 11.67 -17.33 11.68
CA ASP A 369 11.06 -16.52 10.60
C ASP A 369 12.12 -15.93 9.67
N GLN A 370 13.23 -15.47 10.22
CA GLN A 370 14.36 -14.94 9.44
C GLN A 370 14.95 -16.01 8.54
N ALA A 371 15.22 -17.20 9.08
CA ALA A 371 15.75 -18.32 8.30
C ALA A 371 14.81 -18.71 7.16
N ILE A 372 13.50 -18.82 7.44
CA ILE A 372 12.53 -19.22 6.41
C ILE A 372 12.42 -18.17 5.31
N ILE A 373 12.29 -16.89 5.66
CA ILE A 373 12.16 -15.78 4.68
C ILE A 373 13.44 -15.66 3.85
N LEU A 374 14.61 -15.74 4.49
CA LEU A 374 15.89 -15.69 3.77
C LEU A 374 16.09 -16.90 2.84
N LYS A 375 15.67 -18.12 3.25
CA LYS A 375 15.68 -19.30 2.37
C LYS A 375 14.75 -19.13 1.16
N MET A 376 13.53 -18.61 1.35
CA MET A 376 12.61 -18.32 0.25
C MET A 376 13.22 -17.35 -0.75
N LEU A 377 13.81 -16.28 -0.25
CA LEU A 377 14.47 -15.25 -1.04
C LEU A 377 15.70 -15.79 -1.76
N SER A 378 16.57 -16.52 -1.06
CA SER A 378 17.78 -17.14 -1.65
C SER A 378 17.41 -18.13 -2.74
N ARG A 379 16.36 -18.96 -2.52
CA ARG A 379 15.87 -19.87 -3.56
C ARG A 379 15.42 -19.11 -4.83
N ARG A 380 14.63 -18.04 -4.68
CA ARG A 380 14.16 -17.24 -5.83
C ARG A 380 15.33 -16.60 -6.56
N PHE A 381 16.28 -16.02 -5.85
CA PHE A 381 17.50 -15.44 -6.39
C PHE A 381 18.31 -16.47 -7.19
N LEU A 382 18.56 -17.66 -6.61
CA LEU A 382 19.33 -18.73 -7.25
C LEU A 382 18.67 -19.22 -8.53
N LEU A 383 17.33 -19.35 -8.57
CA LEU A 383 16.60 -19.74 -9.76
C LEU A 383 16.76 -18.74 -10.92
N GLY A 384 17.06 -17.47 -10.63
CA GLY A 384 17.34 -16.44 -11.62
C GLY A 384 18.62 -16.67 -12.46
N PHE A 385 19.46 -17.64 -12.07
CA PHE A 385 20.66 -18.06 -12.81
C PHE A 385 20.47 -19.30 -13.68
N TYR A 386 19.27 -19.89 -13.62
CA TYR A 386 18.95 -21.09 -14.42
C TYR A 386 18.47 -20.70 -15.82
N ALA A 387 18.53 -21.65 -16.73
CA ALA A 387 17.96 -21.49 -18.05
C ALA A 387 16.43 -21.28 -17.99
N SER A 388 15.85 -20.69 -19.02
CA SER A 388 14.41 -20.57 -19.19
C SER A 388 13.72 -21.95 -19.21
N ASN A 389 12.48 -22.00 -18.76
CA ASN A 389 11.61 -23.16 -18.96
C ASN A 389 10.97 -23.04 -20.35
N LYS A 390 11.12 -24.09 -21.19
CA LYS A 390 10.52 -24.15 -22.54
C LYS A 390 9.62 -25.35 -22.66
N TYR A 391 8.45 -25.12 -23.20
CA TYR A 391 7.50 -26.18 -23.51
C TYR A 391 6.72 -25.88 -24.79
N ILE A 392 6.21 -26.93 -25.42
CA ILE A 392 5.26 -26.85 -26.55
C ILE A 392 3.86 -26.98 -25.98
N GLU A 393 2.99 -26.03 -26.30
CA GLU A 393 1.55 -26.15 -26.13
C GLU A 393 0.94 -26.52 -27.50
N ARG A 394 0.40 -27.72 -27.57
CA ARG A 394 -0.33 -28.23 -28.75
C ARG A 394 -1.82 -28.02 -28.51
N THR A 395 -2.46 -27.28 -29.40
CA THR A 395 -3.92 -27.14 -29.44
C THR A 395 -4.50 -27.90 -30.60
N ILE A 396 -5.38 -28.85 -30.30
CA ILE A 396 -6.13 -29.65 -31.30
C ILE A 396 -7.55 -29.12 -31.32
N ASN A 397 -8.00 -28.60 -32.45
CA ASN A 397 -9.38 -28.18 -32.68
C ASN A 397 -10.12 -29.27 -33.42
N ILE A 398 -11.29 -29.64 -32.91
CA ILE A 398 -12.12 -30.74 -33.42
C ILE A 398 -13.50 -30.17 -33.70
N SER A 399 -14.02 -30.37 -34.91
CA SER A 399 -15.41 -30.07 -35.23
C SER A 399 -16.26 -31.32 -35.14
N CYS A 400 -17.46 -31.20 -34.59
CA CYS A 400 -18.43 -32.26 -34.47
C CYS A 400 -19.84 -31.66 -34.56
N ALA A 401 -20.59 -32.11 -35.57
CA ALA A 401 -21.97 -31.63 -35.84
C ALA A 401 -22.09 -30.08 -35.88
N GLY A 402 -21.05 -29.38 -36.40
CA GLY A 402 -21.02 -27.93 -36.50
C GLY A 402 -20.65 -27.20 -35.19
N GLU A 403 -20.26 -27.94 -34.17
CA GLU A 403 -19.74 -27.41 -32.92
C GLU A 403 -18.22 -27.57 -32.85
N LEU A 404 -17.52 -26.65 -32.18
CA LEU A 404 -16.06 -26.67 -32.06
C LEU A 404 -15.63 -27.10 -30.64
N PHE A 405 -14.63 -27.98 -30.60
CA PHE A 405 -14.05 -28.53 -29.37
C PHE A 405 -12.54 -28.31 -29.38
N GLU A 406 -11.96 -27.97 -28.24
CA GLU A 406 -10.52 -27.74 -28.06
C GLU A 406 -9.93 -28.76 -27.08
N TYR A 407 -8.78 -29.32 -27.44
CA TYR A 407 -7.94 -30.10 -26.53
C TYR A 407 -6.52 -29.53 -26.48
N LYS A 408 -6.03 -29.26 -25.29
CA LYS A 408 -4.68 -28.74 -25.06
C LYS A 408 -3.79 -29.79 -24.45
N GLN A 409 -2.57 -29.90 -24.97
CA GLN A 409 -1.50 -30.73 -24.46
C GLN A 409 -0.26 -29.91 -24.24
N ILE A 410 0.54 -30.27 -23.22
CA ILE A 410 1.79 -29.61 -22.90
C ILE A 410 2.91 -30.63 -22.87
N GLN A 411 4.01 -30.34 -23.57
CA GLN A 411 5.22 -31.16 -23.55
C GLN A 411 6.42 -30.25 -23.22
N THR A 412 7.09 -30.54 -22.11
CA THR A 412 8.28 -29.81 -21.69
C THR A 412 9.49 -30.17 -22.53
N ILE A 413 10.09 -29.17 -23.20
CA ILE A 413 11.36 -29.34 -23.95
C ILE A 413 12.57 -29.14 -23.01
N GLN A 414 12.47 -28.13 -22.15
CA GLN A 414 13.53 -27.75 -21.23
C GLN A 414 12.93 -27.32 -19.88
N GLN A 415 13.25 -28.06 -18.83
CA GLN A 415 12.73 -27.76 -17.47
C GLN A 415 13.23 -26.39 -16.96
N GLY A 416 14.46 -26.05 -17.22
CA GLY A 416 15.08 -24.80 -16.77
C GLY A 416 14.91 -24.58 -15.25
N TRP A 417 14.40 -23.41 -14.87
CA TRP A 417 14.21 -23.02 -13.47
C TRP A 417 13.01 -23.70 -12.78
N LYS A 418 12.10 -24.30 -13.51
CA LYS A 418 10.94 -25.06 -12.97
C LYS A 418 11.33 -26.50 -12.63
N LEU A 419 12.19 -26.68 -11.63
CA LEU A 419 12.88 -27.92 -11.31
C LEU A 419 12.02 -29.17 -11.05
N ASN A 420 10.73 -29.04 -10.78
CA ASN A 420 9.85 -30.16 -10.35
C ASN A 420 8.49 -30.21 -11.06
N ASN A 421 8.34 -29.58 -12.22
CA ASN A 421 7.06 -29.56 -12.94
C ASN A 421 6.96 -30.73 -13.98
N ILE A 422 7.16 -31.96 -13.52
CA ILE A 422 6.93 -33.15 -14.34
C ILE A 422 5.42 -33.52 -14.41
N GLY A 423 4.59 -32.87 -13.59
CA GLY A 423 3.22 -33.31 -13.35
C GLY A 423 2.18 -32.98 -14.44
N ASN A 424 2.50 -32.15 -15.42
CA ASN A 424 1.54 -31.75 -16.47
C ASN A 424 2.00 -32.12 -17.90
N ASP A 425 3.13 -32.80 -18.03
CA ASP A 425 3.56 -33.23 -19.35
C ASP A 425 2.65 -34.35 -19.87
N THR A 426 2.06 -34.09 -21.02
CA THR A 426 1.27 -35.09 -21.76
C THR A 426 2.08 -35.65 -22.94
N ILE A 427 2.03 -36.93 -23.16
CA ILE A 427 2.52 -37.47 -24.41
C ILE A 427 1.62 -36.94 -25.52
N PHE A 428 2.24 -36.32 -26.53
CA PHE A 428 1.46 -35.78 -27.64
C PHE A 428 0.70 -36.92 -28.35
N LYS A 429 -0.58 -36.66 -28.56
CA LYS A 429 -1.40 -37.57 -29.37
C LYS A 429 -0.95 -37.47 -30.83
N GLU A 430 -0.71 -38.59 -31.44
CA GLU A 430 -0.49 -38.69 -32.90
C GLU A 430 -1.85 -38.58 -33.60
N VAL A 431 -2.23 -37.35 -33.92
CA VAL A 431 -3.48 -37.01 -34.60
C VAL A 431 -3.10 -36.24 -35.86
N LEU A 432 -3.77 -36.50 -36.96
CA LEU A 432 -3.54 -35.79 -38.22
C LEU A 432 -4.66 -34.76 -38.49
N PRO A 433 -4.36 -33.66 -39.16
CA PRO A 433 -5.40 -32.80 -39.71
C PRO A 433 -6.33 -33.60 -40.62
N GLU A 434 -7.61 -33.25 -40.63
CA GLU A 434 -8.65 -33.94 -41.40
C GLU A 434 -9.00 -35.35 -40.91
N GLU A 435 -8.38 -35.85 -39.84
CA GLU A 435 -8.65 -37.18 -39.29
C GLU A 435 -10.09 -37.29 -38.75
N GLU A 436 -10.80 -38.35 -39.12
CA GLU A 436 -12.12 -38.65 -38.57
C GLU A 436 -12.00 -39.25 -37.18
N LEU A 437 -12.79 -38.73 -36.26
CA LEU A 437 -12.90 -39.15 -34.87
C LEU A 437 -14.34 -39.52 -34.53
N LEU A 438 -14.50 -40.40 -33.55
CA LEU A 438 -15.84 -40.75 -33.04
C LEU A 438 -15.97 -40.36 -31.58
N PRO A 439 -17.04 -39.65 -31.18
CA PRO A 439 -17.32 -39.45 -29.77
C PRO A 439 -17.68 -40.80 -29.15
N LYS A 440 -16.94 -41.22 -28.14
CA LYS A 440 -17.14 -42.47 -27.40
C LYS A 440 -16.90 -42.25 -25.93
N GLY A 441 -17.74 -42.82 -25.07
CA GLY A 441 -17.58 -42.71 -23.62
C GLY A 441 -18.45 -41.64 -22.98
N PRO A 442 -18.21 -41.30 -21.73
CA PRO A 442 -19.07 -40.37 -21.01
C PRO A 442 -18.91 -38.94 -21.54
N LEU A 443 -20.00 -38.36 -22.00
CA LEU A 443 -20.13 -36.97 -22.34
C LEU A 443 -20.35 -36.21 -21.00
N SER A 444 -19.31 -35.53 -20.49
CA SER A 444 -19.32 -34.93 -19.16
C SER A 444 -19.76 -33.47 -19.20
N ILE A 445 -20.90 -33.19 -18.57
CA ILE A 445 -21.33 -31.82 -18.29
C ILE A 445 -20.75 -31.44 -16.92
N GLN A 446 -19.97 -30.38 -16.86
CA GLN A 446 -19.43 -29.85 -15.63
C GLN A 446 -20.16 -28.56 -15.26
N GLU A 447 -20.55 -28.45 -14.01
CA GLU A 447 -21.17 -27.26 -13.42
C GLU A 447 -20.14 -26.48 -12.66
N LYS A 448 -20.01 -25.18 -12.93
CA LYS A 448 -19.14 -24.26 -12.22
C LYS A 448 -19.95 -23.10 -11.70
N VAL A 449 -20.23 -23.10 -10.41
CA VAL A 449 -20.86 -21.96 -9.77
C VAL A 449 -19.84 -20.85 -9.63
N LYS A 450 -20.11 -19.70 -10.24
CA LYS A 450 -19.28 -18.50 -10.08
C LYS A 450 -19.45 -17.98 -8.66
N ALA A 451 -18.47 -18.23 -7.83
CA ALA A 451 -18.47 -17.80 -6.43
C ALA A 451 -18.35 -16.26 -6.33
N ALA A 452 -18.91 -15.69 -5.27
CA ALA A 452 -18.68 -14.29 -4.92
C ALA A 452 -17.18 -14.00 -4.77
N PRO A 453 -16.71 -12.82 -5.15
CA PRO A 453 -15.33 -12.43 -4.87
C PRO A 453 -15.09 -12.45 -3.36
N ARG A 454 -13.90 -12.86 -2.95
CA ARG A 454 -13.52 -12.88 -1.52
C ARG A 454 -13.29 -11.47 -1.00
N ALA A 455 -13.69 -11.21 0.24
CA ALA A 455 -13.37 -9.96 0.93
C ALA A 455 -11.85 -9.77 1.02
N TYR A 456 -11.41 -8.52 1.03
CA TYR A 456 -9.99 -8.23 1.20
C TYR A 456 -9.50 -8.70 2.58
N THR A 457 -8.35 -9.36 2.59
CA THR A 457 -7.49 -9.52 3.76
C THR A 457 -6.44 -8.42 3.77
N LEU A 458 -5.66 -8.27 4.84
CA LEU A 458 -4.51 -7.34 4.85
C LEU A 458 -3.56 -7.61 3.67
N ALA A 459 -3.24 -8.89 3.43
CA ALA A 459 -2.34 -9.29 2.36
C ALA A 459 -2.91 -9.00 0.97
N THR A 460 -4.18 -9.32 0.71
CA THR A 460 -4.78 -9.08 -0.61
C THR A 460 -5.05 -7.61 -0.88
N LEU A 461 -5.35 -6.81 0.16
CA LEU A 461 -5.42 -5.34 0.01
C LEU A 461 -4.03 -4.76 -0.26
N TYR A 462 -3.00 -5.18 0.47
CA TYR A 462 -1.61 -4.77 0.22
C TYR A 462 -1.21 -5.05 -1.24
N SER A 463 -1.50 -6.25 -1.75
CA SER A 463 -1.25 -6.60 -3.16
C SER A 463 -2.04 -5.71 -4.14
N ALA A 464 -3.31 -5.42 -3.83
CA ALA A 464 -4.12 -4.53 -4.65
C ALA A 464 -3.56 -3.10 -4.70
N LEU A 465 -2.98 -2.61 -3.59
CA LEU A 465 -2.30 -1.32 -3.55
C LEU A 465 -1.03 -1.29 -4.41
N CYS A 466 -0.26 -2.39 -4.41
CA CYS A 466 0.93 -2.51 -5.26
C CYS A 466 0.57 -2.46 -6.75
N ASN A 467 -0.56 -3.02 -7.13
CA ASN A 467 -1.06 -3.12 -8.50
C ASN A 467 -2.22 -2.16 -8.80
N ALA A 468 -2.31 -1.03 -8.09
CA ALA A 468 -3.42 -0.11 -8.20
C ALA A 468 -3.54 0.54 -9.59
N ASN A 469 -2.44 0.61 -10.35
CA ASN A 469 -2.45 1.03 -11.75
C ASN A 469 -3.39 0.17 -12.60
N LEU A 470 -3.48 -1.16 -12.34
CA LEU A 470 -4.37 -2.07 -13.08
C LEU A 470 -5.85 -1.86 -12.73
N LEU A 471 -6.14 -1.15 -11.63
CA LEU A 471 -7.50 -0.77 -11.20
C LEU A 471 -7.90 0.63 -11.68
N ALA A 472 -7.00 1.36 -12.33
CA ALA A 472 -7.26 2.66 -12.88
C ALA A 472 -8.26 2.56 -14.05
N GLU A 473 -9.19 3.51 -14.15
CA GLU A 473 -10.16 3.59 -15.25
C GLU A 473 -9.48 4.00 -16.56
N ASN A 474 -8.48 4.87 -16.47
CA ASN A 474 -7.63 5.25 -17.58
C ASN A 474 -6.62 4.14 -17.92
N ARG A 475 -6.90 3.38 -18.97
CA ARG A 475 -6.05 2.25 -19.41
C ARG A 475 -4.60 2.63 -19.73
N LYS A 476 -4.30 3.91 -20.04
CA LYS A 476 -2.92 4.36 -20.23
C LYS A 476 -2.09 4.23 -18.95
N LEU A 477 -2.72 4.32 -17.78
CA LEU A 477 -2.06 4.15 -16.49
C LEU A 477 -1.68 2.69 -16.21
N HIS A 478 -2.27 1.71 -16.89
CA HIS A 478 -1.93 0.29 -16.74
C HIS A 478 -0.50 -0.02 -17.18
N TYR A 479 0.08 0.77 -18.08
CA TYR A 479 1.47 0.61 -18.51
C TYR A 479 2.50 1.13 -17.51
N TYR A 480 2.05 1.90 -16.51
CA TYR A 480 2.92 2.44 -15.49
C TYR A 480 2.86 1.52 -14.27
N ASN A 481 4.00 0.95 -13.88
CA ASN A 481 4.08 0.04 -12.74
C ASN A 481 4.15 0.81 -11.41
N PHE A 482 3.13 1.62 -11.12
CA PHE A 482 3.02 2.41 -9.89
C PHE A 482 1.75 2.05 -9.12
N GLY A 483 1.93 1.73 -7.84
CA GLY A 483 0.85 1.48 -6.91
C GLY A 483 0.46 2.72 -6.09
N ILE A 484 -0.39 2.51 -5.10
CA ILE A 484 -0.70 3.48 -4.06
C ILE A 484 0.24 3.25 -2.88
N GLY A 485 0.92 4.31 -2.44
CA GLY A 485 1.96 4.25 -1.42
C GLY A 485 3.25 3.59 -1.92
N THR A 486 4.23 3.47 -1.03
CA THR A 486 5.54 2.86 -1.27
C THR A 486 5.72 1.60 -0.43
N ASP A 487 6.74 0.81 -0.73
CA ASP A 487 7.09 -0.38 0.06
C ASP A 487 7.37 -0.05 1.53
N TYR A 488 7.72 1.20 1.83
CA TYR A 488 7.98 1.68 3.19
C TYR A 488 6.74 2.10 3.98
N ASN A 489 5.58 2.36 3.33
CA ASN A 489 4.43 2.94 4.03
C ASN A 489 3.07 2.30 3.73
N ARG A 490 2.95 1.37 2.76
CA ARG A 490 1.65 0.76 2.41
C ARG A 490 0.97 0.09 3.59
N LEU A 491 1.73 -0.72 4.34
CA LEU A 491 1.16 -1.43 5.48
C LEU A 491 0.80 -0.48 6.61
N THR A 492 1.63 0.54 6.85
CA THR A 492 1.34 1.61 7.82
C THR A 492 0.04 2.34 7.47
N ILE A 493 -0.17 2.71 6.19
CA ILE A 493 -1.41 3.37 5.75
C ILE A 493 -2.64 2.49 6.03
N ILE A 494 -2.57 1.19 5.76
CA ILE A 494 -3.69 0.27 6.04
C ILE A 494 -3.94 0.18 7.56
N ASN A 495 -2.89 0.06 8.37
CA ASN A 495 -3.01 0.01 9.82
C ASN A 495 -3.58 1.30 10.40
N ASP A 496 -3.16 2.46 9.89
CA ASP A 496 -3.72 3.75 10.28
C ASP A 496 -5.22 3.84 9.95
N LEU A 497 -5.65 3.34 8.80
CA LEU A 497 -7.08 3.30 8.45
C LEU A 497 -7.89 2.42 9.39
N ILE A 498 -7.31 1.33 9.90
CA ILE A 498 -7.94 0.47 10.91
C ILE A 498 -7.95 1.18 12.28
N HIS A 499 -6.81 1.73 12.70
CA HIS A 499 -6.66 2.44 13.98
C HIS A 499 -7.57 3.67 14.07
N ASP A 500 -7.64 4.46 13.00
CA ASP A 500 -8.49 5.65 12.89
C ASP A 500 -9.99 5.30 12.78
N GLY A 501 -10.34 4.01 12.68
CA GLY A 501 -11.71 3.55 12.62
C GLY A 501 -12.40 3.77 11.27
N TYR A 502 -11.65 3.91 10.18
CA TYR A 502 -12.18 3.94 8.82
C TYR A 502 -12.42 2.53 8.24
N LEU A 503 -11.56 1.57 8.62
CA LEU A 503 -11.69 0.16 8.28
C LEU A 503 -11.95 -0.67 9.53
N LYS A 504 -12.79 -1.69 9.41
CA LYS A 504 -12.99 -2.75 10.39
C LYS A 504 -12.17 -3.97 9.94
N PHE A 505 -11.40 -4.53 10.85
CA PHE A 505 -10.68 -5.80 10.65
C PHE A 505 -11.29 -6.85 11.56
N LYS A 506 -11.98 -7.83 10.98
CA LYS A 506 -12.65 -8.92 11.72
C LYS A 506 -12.54 -10.22 10.92
N ASN A 507 -12.28 -11.33 11.58
CA ASN A 507 -12.17 -12.65 10.95
C ASN A 507 -11.20 -12.66 9.74
N ASN A 508 -10.05 -12.00 9.90
CA ASN A 508 -9.02 -11.83 8.86
C ASN A 508 -9.51 -11.12 7.58
N THR A 509 -10.63 -10.40 7.63
CA THR A 509 -11.18 -9.65 6.51
C THR A 509 -11.35 -8.18 6.84
N LEU A 510 -11.33 -7.35 5.81
CA LEU A 510 -11.49 -5.90 5.87
C LEU A 510 -12.85 -5.49 5.34
N SER A 511 -13.50 -4.57 6.05
CA SER A 511 -14.72 -3.92 5.62
C SER A 511 -14.70 -2.44 5.94
N LEU A 512 -15.49 -1.64 5.23
CA LEU A 512 -15.67 -0.23 5.54
C LEU A 512 -16.37 -0.07 6.90
N ALA A 513 -15.99 0.95 7.67
CA ALA A 513 -16.67 1.26 8.92
C ALA A 513 -18.11 1.75 8.68
N ASP A 514 -19.06 1.38 9.57
CA ASP A 514 -20.47 1.73 9.39
C ASP A 514 -20.68 3.24 9.36
N SER A 515 -19.88 4.00 10.11
CA SER A 515 -19.93 5.46 10.14
C SER A 515 -19.67 6.14 8.79
N LEU A 516 -19.09 5.41 7.84
CA LEU A 516 -18.81 5.89 6.48
C LEU A 516 -19.86 5.43 5.46
N ASN A 517 -20.61 4.35 5.75
CA ASN A 517 -21.57 3.79 4.79
C ASN A 517 -22.65 4.80 4.36
N ASP A 518 -23.10 5.65 5.28
CA ASP A 518 -24.15 6.64 5.02
C ASP A 518 -23.71 7.76 4.08
N ILE A 519 -22.44 8.15 4.13
CA ILE A 519 -21.91 9.24 3.32
C ILE A 519 -21.26 8.76 2.03
N TRP A 520 -20.81 7.51 2.00
CA TRP A 520 -20.01 6.97 0.90
C TRP A 520 -20.66 7.09 -0.49
N PRO A 521 -21.96 6.77 -0.66
CA PRO A 521 -22.63 6.90 -1.96
C PRO A 521 -22.67 8.33 -2.50
N TYR A 522 -22.54 9.33 -1.62
CA TYR A 522 -22.64 10.75 -1.96
C TYR A 522 -21.29 11.43 -2.20
N LEU A 523 -20.17 10.70 -1.99
CA LEU A 523 -18.85 11.24 -2.27
C LEU A 523 -18.63 11.43 -3.79
N PRO A 524 -17.95 12.51 -4.21
CA PRO A 524 -17.56 12.71 -5.60
C PRO A 524 -16.66 11.57 -6.10
N GLU A 525 -16.90 11.07 -7.29
CA GLU A 525 -16.13 9.95 -7.89
C GLU A 525 -14.65 10.28 -8.06
N GLU A 526 -14.35 11.54 -8.41
CA GLU A 526 -12.98 12.01 -8.57
C GLU A 526 -12.11 11.83 -7.32
N LEU A 527 -12.74 11.84 -6.13
CA LEU A 527 -12.01 11.60 -4.86
C LEU A 527 -11.82 10.12 -4.57
N LEU A 528 -12.64 9.26 -5.16
CA LEU A 528 -12.70 7.84 -4.88
C LEU A 528 -11.87 6.99 -5.84
N ASN A 529 -11.57 7.55 -7.02
CA ASN A 529 -10.91 6.78 -8.05
C ASN A 529 -9.37 6.74 -7.84
N THR A 530 -8.73 5.73 -8.39
CA THR A 530 -7.28 5.50 -8.25
C THR A 530 -6.44 6.33 -9.20
N ASP A 531 -7.02 6.79 -10.31
CA ASP A 531 -6.31 7.39 -11.44
C ASP A 531 -5.42 8.55 -11.06
N TYR A 532 -5.99 9.53 -10.32
CA TYR A 532 -5.23 10.70 -9.92
C TYR A 532 -4.06 10.34 -9.00
N THR A 533 -4.28 9.41 -8.08
CA THR A 533 -3.24 8.97 -7.14
C THR A 533 -2.11 8.23 -7.87
N VAL A 534 -2.45 7.28 -8.74
CA VAL A 534 -1.48 6.56 -9.58
C VAL A 534 -0.72 7.54 -10.50
N TYR A 535 -1.42 8.48 -11.12
CA TYR A 535 -0.79 9.52 -11.94
C TYR A 535 0.18 10.40 -11.15
N CYS A 536 -0.17 10.75 -9.91
CA CYS A 536 0.72 11.51 -9.03
C CYS A 536 1.98 10.72 -8.66
N GLU A 537 1.85 9.43 -8.32
CA GLU A 537 3.02 8.57 -8.00
C GLU A 537 3.93 8.39 -9.23
N TYR A 538 3.33 8.18 -10.42
CA TYR A 538 4.08 8.11 -11.67
C TYR A 538 4.86 9.39 -11.95
N THR A 539 4.21 10.53 -11.87
CA THR A 539 4.86 11.82 -12.16
C THR A 539 5.84 12.27 -11.07
N LEU A 540 5.71 11.74 -9.85
CA LEU A 540 6.69 11.94 -8.78
C LEU A 540 8.05 11.33 -9.12
N GLU A 541 8.08 10.30 -9.98
CA GLU A 541 9.33 9.72 -10.49
C GLU A 541 10.16 10.74 -11.29
N GLN A 542 9.54 11.71 -11.94
CA GLN A 542 10.24 12.80 -12.63
C GLN A 542 11.02 13.67 -11.64
N VAL A 543 10.45 13.89 -10.42
CA VAL A 543 11.16 14.60 -9.35
C VAL A 543 12.32 13.76 -8.83
N ARG A 544 12.13 12.43 -8.65
CA ARG A 544 13.19 11.50 -8.22
C ARG A 544 14.36 11.42 -9.20
N LYS A 545 14.10 11.67 -10.47
CA LYS A 545 15.12 11.74 -11.53
C LYS A 545 15.72 13.14 -11.70
N GLY A 546 15.20 14.15 -11.01
CA GLY A 546 15.62 15.53 -11.14
C GLY A 546 15.17 16.21 -12.44
N GLU A 547 14.20 15.63 -13.16
CA GLU A 547 13.64 16.20 -14.39
C GLU A 547 12.80 17.45 -14.12
N ILE A 548 12.12 17.50 -12.95
CA ILE A 548 11.38 18.66 -12.47
C ILE A 548 11.61 18.86 -10.96
N THR A 549 11.45 20.08 -10.50
CA THR A 549 11.52 20.43 -9.06
C THR A 549 10.21 20.14 -8.32
N ALA A 550 10.27 20.09 -6.97
CA ALA A 550 9.07 19.98 -6.15
C ALA A 550 8.07 21.14 -6.41
N ASN A 551 8.57 22.35 -6.64
CA ASN A 551 7.73 23.52 -6.90
C ASN A 551 6.99 23.40 -8.26
N GLU A 552 7.68 22.96 -9.31
CA GLU A 552 7.08 22.71 -10.62
C GLU A 552 6.05 21.60 -10.55
N TYR A 553 6.36 20.51 -9.85
CA TYR A 553 5.42 19.44 -9.59
C TYR A 553 4.13 19.94 -8.93
N ILE A 554 4.21 20.78 -7.89
CA ILE A 554 3.04 21.36 -7.22
C ILE A 554 2.30 22.32 -8.15
N LYS A 555 3.00 23.19 -8.88
CA LYS A 555 2.39 24.13 -9.84
C LYS A 555 1.49 23.43 -10.86
N GLN A 556 1.92 22.28 -11.37
CA GLN A 556 1.13 21.45 -12.30
C GLN A 556 -0.15 20.86 -11.65
N ARG A 557 -0.24 20.75 -10.31
CA ARG A 557 -1.39 20.17 -9.58
C ARG A 557 -2.38 21.23 -9.08
N VAL A 558 -2.00 22.49 -9.05
CA VAL A 558 -2.87 23.59 -8.59
C VAL A 558 -4.23 23.61 -9.33
N PRO A 559 -4.34 23.41 -10.65
CA PRO A 559 -5.65 23.36 -11.32
C PRO A 559 -6.58 22.28 -10.74
N TYR A 560 -6.05 21.09 -10.44
CA TYR A 560 -6.82 20.02 -9.82
C TYR A 560 -7.20 20.35 -8.38
N ILE A 561 -6.32 20.95 -7.60
CA ILE A 561 -6.62 21.43 -6.23
C ILE A 561 -7.74 22.47 -6.24
N LYS A 562 -7.75 23.40 -7.21
CA LYS A 562 -8.86 24.34 -7.40
C LYS A 562 -10.18 23.62 -7.67
N LYS A 563 -10.17 22.59 -8.50
CA LYS A 563 -11.36 21.74 -8.75
C LYS A 563 -11.82 21.04 -7.47
N LEU A 564 -10.88 20.46 -6.68
CA LEU A 564 -11.21 19.81 -5.40
C LEU A 564 -11.86 20.75 -4.38
N ALA A 565 -11.40 21.99 -4.34
CA ALA A 565 -11.93 23.01 -3.44
C ALA A 565 -13.40 23.38 -3.70
N THR A 566 -13.93 23.06 -4.89
CA THR A 566 -15.33 23.28 -5.28
C THR A 566 -16.20 22.05 -5.10
N GLN A 567 -15.63 20.88 -4.78
CA GLN A 567 -16.37 19.63 -4.64
C GLN A 567 -17.42 19.71 -3.53
N GLN A 568 -18.55 19.07 -3.77
CA GLN A 568 -19.66 18.95 -2.84
C GLN A 568 -20.14 17.49 -2.83
N LEU A 569 -20.86 17.11 -1.81
CA LEU A 569 -21.56 15.83 -1.81
C LEU A 569 -22.58 15.79 -2.94
N LYS A 570 -22.76 14.61 -3.54
CA LYS A 570 -23.78 14.38 -4.56
C LYS A 570 -25.19 14.73 -3.99
N PRO A 571 -26.13 15.16 -4.86
CA PRO A 571 -27.51 15.42 -4.45
C PRO A 571 -28.12 14.20 -3.72
N GLY A 572 -29.02 14.47 -2.76
CA GLY A 572 -29.72 13.42 -2.00
C GLY A 572 -29.12 13.12 -0.63
N TYR A 573 -27.90 13.60 -0.32
CA TYR A 573 -27.40 13.50 1.05
C TYR A 573 -28.22 14.39 1.97
N GLN A 574 -28.97 13.75 2.86
CA GLN A 574 -29.69 14.47 3.91
C GLN A 574 -28.77 14.68 5.11
N ILE A 575 -28.49 15.95 5.40
CA ILE A 575 -27.73 16.30 6.58
C ILE A 575 -28.57 15.92 7.81
N GLN A 576 -28.22 14.80 8.46
CA GLN A 576 -28.84 14.38 9.71
C GLN A 576 -28.35 15.25 10.88
N HIS A 577 -28.52 16.56 10.77
CA HIS A 577 -28.13 17.46 11.84
C HIS A 577 -29.36 17.97 12.57
N LYS A 578 -29.32 17.87 13.87
CA LYS A 578 -30.30 18.57 14.72
C LYS A 578 -30.10 20.06 14.52
N LEU A 579 -31.18 20.75 14.10
CA LEU A 579 -31.19 22.19 14.00
C LEU A 579 -30.79 22.77 15.36
N CYS A 580 -30.01 23.84 15.37
CA CYS A 580 -29.67 24.48 16.65
C CYS A 580 -30.92 25.07 17.30
N PRO A 581 -31.32 24.59 18.50
CA PRO A 581 -32.54 25.06 19.13
C PRO A 581 -32.47 26.51 19.60
N VAL A 582 -31.29 27.13 19.58
CA VAL A 582 -31.06 28.50 20.03
C VAL A 582 -31.21 29.51 18.91
N CYS A 583 -30.66 29.25 17.72
CA CYS A 583 -30.71 30.20 16.61
C CYS A 583 -31.58 29.77 15.44
N SER A 584 -32.00 28.52 15.39
CA SER A 584 -32.80 27.90 14.32
C SER A 584 -32.24 28.14 12.88
N LYS A 585 -30.97 28.60 12.76
CA LYS A 585 -30.28 28.89 11.50
C LYS A 585 -29.08 27.98 11.26
N GLY A 586 -28.39 27.59 12.32
CA GLY A 586 -27.26 26.68 12.26
C GLY A 586 -27.60 25.29 12.71
N TYR A 587 -26.70 24.35 12.53
CA TYR A 587 -26.82 22.96 12.94
C TYR A 587 -25.88 22.66 14.11
N LEU A 588 -26.20 21.63 14.90
CA LEU A 588 -25.34 21.15 15.98
C LEU A 588 -24.31 20.18 15.40
N VAL A 589 -23.04 20.46 15.64
CA VAL A 589 -21.91 19.60 15.22
C VAL A 589 -21.05 19.24 16.41
N LEU A 590 -20.56 18.00 16.46
CA LEU A 590 -19.66 17.53 17.51
C LEU A 590 -18.29 18.17 17.36
N LYS A 591 -17.84 18.86 18.40
CA LYS A 591 -16.55 19.53 18.52
C LYS A 591 -15.74 18.91 19.65
N SER A 592 -14.42 18.94 19.54
CA SER A 592 -13.51 18.50 20.61
C SER A 592 -12.86 19.69 21.27
N SER A 593 -12.81 19.71 22.59
CA SER A 593 -11.99 20.60 23.41
C SER A 593 -10.80 19.83 24.00
N LYS A 594 -9.92 20.50 24.74
CA LYS A 594 -8.81 19.82 25.44
C LYS A 594 -9.28 18.81 26.50
N GLN A 595 -10.49 18.95 27.00
CA GLN A 595 -11.03 18.19 28.14
C GLN A 595 -12.18 17.26 27.78
N ASP A 596 -13.03 17.64 26.80
CA ASP A 596 -14.25 16.88 26.50
C ASP A 596 -14.76 17.13 25.06
N LYS A 597 -15.63 16.24 24.54
CA LYS A 597 -16.38 16.44 23.30
C LYS A 597 -17.70 17.13 23.62
N PHE A 598 -18.07 18.13 22.82
CA PHE A 598 -19.32 18.87 22.97
C PHE A 598 -19.95 19.19 21.62
N TRP A 599 -21.24 19.41 21.58
CA TRP A 599 -21.97 19.83 20.38
C TRP A 599 -22.04 21.37 20.35
N GLY A 600 -21.52 21.95 19.28
CA GLY A 600 -21.54 23.39 19.05
C GLY A 600 -22.32 23.79 17.80
N CYS A 601 -22.91 24.98 17.81
CA CYS A 601 -23.62 25.49 16.63
C CYS A 601 -22.64 25.84 15.49
N THR A 602 -23.05 25.54 14.24
CA THR A 602 -22.29 25.93 13.04
C THR A 602 -22.34 27.42 12.75
N ASN A 603 -23.33 28.13 13.27
CA ASN A 603 -23.48 29.58 13.14
C ASN A 603 -22.65 30.38 14.17
N PHE A 604 -21.58 29.78 14.69
CA PHE A 604 -20.61 30.50 15.52
C PHE A 604 -19.76 31.45 14.63
N PRO A 605 -19.48 32.69 15.05
CA PRO A 605 -19.62 33.28 16.39
C PRO A 605 -21.00 33.92 16.70
N GLU A 606 -21.88 34.06 15.74
CA GLU A 606 -23.19 34.70 15.91
C GLU A 606 -24.07 33.90 16.90
N CYS A 607 -24.00 32.58 16.86
CA CYS A 607 -24.63 31.70 17.83
C CYS A 607 -23.59 30.95 18.66
N LYS A 608 -23.53 31.23 19.95
CA LYS A 608 -22.59 30.61 20.91
C LYS A 608 -23.17 29.37 21.62
N ALA A 609 -24.23 28.74 21.06
CA ALA A 609 -24.83 27.56 21.64
C ALA A 609 -23.87 26.39 21.71
N SER A 610 -23.78 25.75 22.87
CA SER A 610 -22.96 24.56 23.12
C SER A 610 -23.67 23.61 24.08
N PHE A 611 -23.71 22.32 23.73
CA PHE A 611 -24.39 21.26 24.47
C PHE A 611 -23.45 20.14 24.83
N ALA A 612 -23.66 19.48 25.96
CA ALA A 612 -22.84 18.33 26.35
C ALA A 612 -23.07 17.15 25.40
N ASN A 613 -22.02 16.35 25.18
CA ASN A 613 -22.11 15.09 24.45
C ASN A 613 -22.43 13.97 25.45
N ILE A 614 -23.62 13.37 25.34
CA ILE A 614 -24.03 12.22 26.14
C ILE A 614 -24.46 11.12 25.15
N ASN A 615 -23.88 9.94 25.25
CA ASN A 615 -24.16 8.81 24.36
C ASN A 615 -24.10 9.16 22.86
N SER A 616 -23.10 9.98 22.48
CA SER A 616 -22.90 10.48 21.11
C SER A 616 -24.04 11.39 20.60
N GLU A 617 -24.91 11.92 21.47
CA GLU A 617 -26.00 12.81 21.15
C GLU A 617 -25.87 14.16 21.92
N PRO A 618 -26.37 15.28 21.34
CA PRO A 618 -26.40 16.54 22.04
C PRO A 618 -27.43 16.48 23.17
N PHE A 619 -26.96 16.72 24.38
CA PHE A 619 -27.87 16.85 25.52
C PHE A 619 -28.51 18.23 25.52
N ILE A 620 -29.79 18.30 25.09
CA ILE A 620 -30.56 19.52 24.98
C ILE A 620 -31.66 19.46 26.07
N MET A 621 -31.51 20.31 27.10
CA MET A 621 -32.47 20.42 28.18
C MET A 621 -32.63 21.88 28.54
N ALA A 622 -33.89 22.36 28.56
CA ALA A 622 -34.22 23.70 29.02
C ALA A 622 -33.83 23.87 30.51
N CYS A 623 -33.48 25.06 30.91
CA CYS A 623 -33.21 25.34 32.30
C CYS A 623 -34.51 25.18 33.14
N PRO A 624 -34.53 24.38 34.22
CA PRO A 624 -35.70 24.17 35.04
C PRO A 624 -36.21 25.45 35.67
N GLU A 625 -35.34 26.41 35.93
CA GLU A 625 -35.67 27.68 36.62
C GLU A 625 -36.18 28.73 35.62
N CYS A 626 -35.34 29.16 34.67
CA CYS A 626 -35.70 30.26 33.78
C CYS A 626 -36.44 29.82 32.51
N LYS A 627 -36.48 28.55 32.18
CA LYS A 627 -37.12 27.91 31.00
C LYS A 627 -36.67 28.46 29.63
N THR A 628 -36.01 29.62 29.58
CA THR A 628 -35.50 30.27 28.36
C THR A 628 -34.06 29.92 28.03
N GLY A 629 -33.26 29.56 29.03
CA GLY A 629 -31.91 29.05 28.86
C GLY A 629 -31.86 27.52 28.72
N TYR A 630 -30.72 26.97 28.48
CA TYR A 630 -30.46 25.53 28.44
C TYR A 630 -29.28 25.15 29.34
N LEU A 631 -29.20 23.86 29.74
CA LEU A 631 -28.21 23.38 30.66
C LEU A 631 -26.88 23.16 29.91
N LYS A 632 -25.79 23.71 30.49
CA LYS A 632 -24.40 23.50 30.06
C LYS A 632 -23.63 22.69 31.10
N LYS A 633 -22.89 21.68 30.65
CA LYS A 633 -21.92 20.96 31.47
C LYS A 633 -20.67 21.83 31.68
N ARG A 634 -20.26 21.99 32.92
CA ARG A 634 -19.01 22.69 33.32
C ARG A 634 -18.20 21.81 34.25
N SER A 635 -16.89 21.99 34.27
CA SER A 635 -15.99 21.33 35.21
C SER A 635 -15.12 22.36 35.93
N LYS A 636 -14.92 22.19 37.23
CA LYS A 636 -14.00 22.98 38.04
C LYS A 636 -13.30 22.04 39.02
N ILE A 637 -11.98 21.93 38.96
CA ILE A 637 -11.11 21.15 39.87
C ILE A 637 -11.71 19.78 40.19
N ASN A 638 -11.87 18.91 39.15
CA ASN A 638 -12.38 17.53 39.24
C ASN A 638 -13.88 17.38 39.56
N GLU A 639 -14.64 18.45 39.71
CA GLU A 639 -16.10 18.38 39.87
C GLU A 639 -16.83 18.78 38.59
N VAL A 640 -17.83 18.01 38.21
CA VAL A 640 -18.72 18.30 37.07
C VAL A 640 -20.02 18.84 37.61
N PHE A 641 -20.46 19.95 37.09
CA PHE A 641 -21.77 20.56 37.43
C PHE A 641 -22.51 21.06 36.17
N TRP A 642 -23.77 21.23 36.28
CA TRP A 642 -24.63 21.76 35.24
C TRP A 642 -25.09 23.16 35.61
N CYS A 643 -25.01 24.11 34.69
CA CYS A 643 -25.45 25.48 34.92
C CYS A 643 -26.25 26.01 33.74
N CYS A 644 -27.08 27.01 34.02
CA CYS A 644 -27.86 27.68 32.99
C CYS A 644 -26.98 28.43 31.98
N SER A 645 -27.36 28.40 30.69
CA SER A 645 -26.72 29.17 29.62
C SER A 645 -26.86 30.69 29.79
N ASN A 646 -27.87 31.13 30.53
CA ASN A 646 -28.18 32.52 30.72
C ASN A 646 -27.49 33.12 31.97
N TYR A 647 -26.52 32.40 32.58
CA TYR A 647 -25.72 32.96 33.65
C TYR A 647 -25.01 34.26 33.18
N PRO A 648 -25.01 35.36 33.97
CA PRO A 648 -25.43 35.49 35.38
C PRO A 648 -26.92 35.81 35.57
N ALA A 649 -27.69 36.05 34.52
CA ALA A 649 -29.11 36.41 34.68
C ALA A 649 -29.97 35.27 35.28
N CYS A 650 -29.56 34.02 35.12
CA CYS A 650 -30.12 32.89 35.82
C CYS A 650 -29.01 32.11 36.50
N THR A 651 -29.11 31.92 37.81
CA THR A 651 -28.05 31.32 38.65
C THR A 651 -28.21 29.82 38.89
N TYR A 652 -29.16 29.17 38.18
CA TYR A 652 -29.40 27.75 38.33
C TYR A 652 -28.10 26.90 38.13
N MET A 653 -27.81 26.08 39.14
CA MET A 653 -26.72 25.12 39.15
C MET A 653 -27.16 23.80 39.79
N ALA A 654 -26.69 22.67 39.25
CA ALA A 654 -26.94 21.33 39.78
C ALA A 654 -25.67 20.47 39.70
N SER A 655 -25.36 19.74 40.76
CA SER A 655 -24.22 18.81 40.81
C SER A 655 -24.50 17.50 40.07
N LYS A 656 -25.76 17.11 39.87
CA LYS A 656 -26.19 15.92 39.11
C LYS A 656 -27.10 16.34 37.98
N LEU A 657 -27.14 15.50 36.96
CA LEU A 657 -28.05 15.66 35.82
C LEU A 657 -29.53 15.68 36.36
N PRO A 658 -30.32 16.72 36.10
CA PRO A 658 -31.73 16.69 36.45
C PRO A 658 -32.42 15.56 35.67
N ASN A 659 -33.22 14.75 36.34
CA ASN A 659 -34.02 13.73 35.71
C ASN A 659 -34.99 14.41 34.71
N LYS A 660 -35.04 13.90 33.47
CA LYS A 660 -36.15 14.18 32.58
C LYS A 660 -37.44 13.66 33.26
N LYS A 661 -38.21 14.51 33.85
CA LYS A 661 -39.62 14.15 34.13
C LYS A 661 -40.30 13.99 32.77
N GLU A 662 -40.86 12.82 32.53
CA GLU A 662 -41.79 12.60 31.43
C GLU A 662 -42.90 13.64 31.54
N GLU A 663 -43.02 14.51 30.53
CA GLU A 663 -44.20 15.30 30.26
C GLU A 663 -45.04 14.59 29.21
#